data_7fe5568d76cf98c34f524273447f5faa
#
_entry.id   7fe5568d76cf98c34f524273447f5faa
#
_cell.length_a   1.000
_cell.length_b   1.000
_cell.length_c   1.000
_cell.angle_alpha   90.00
_cell.angle_beta   90.00
_cell.angle_gamma   90.00
#
_symmetry.space_group_name_H-M   'P 1'
#
loop_
_entity.id
_entity.type
_entity.pdbx_description
1 polymer ?
#
loop_
_entity_poly.entity_id
_entity_poly.type
_entity_poly.pdbx_seq_one_letter_code
_entity_poly.pdbx_strand_id
1 'polypeptide(L)'
;MDILQKLTQEFSVKPWQVENAVKLIDDGNTIPFIARYRKEATGSLDDQLLRDLSDRLTYLRNMEEQKEKIIASIEEQELMTDEIMASIESASTLTELEDIYRPFRPKRKTRASVAKAKGLQGLADFLYAQDKNSNQPLVEAEKYLNDEVESVEDALNGAKDIIAEFVSDDPAGRKMLRYSIKNHGNIVVTGAKDELGVYEMYREYTEPISNIASHRVLAFNRGEKEGFLKVNIDYDKITALTTLYNLHIKDSSPTQELVKEAIEDSYTRLIFPSVERELRNSLSENADDKAIKVFAENTRHLLMQPPVKGKVTLGLDPGYRTGCKVAVVDATGKVLDTSVIYAVPPHNKVEQAKKIIKDLVKKHNVQMFAIGNGTASHETEVFACEVIKELNCGITYMVVSEAGASVYSASKLAAKEFPEYDVSLRSAVSIARRLQDPLAELVKIDPKAIGVGQYQHDMPQNRLSSALDGVVEDCVNTVGVDLNTASAQLLNRVAGVSSKIADNIVKYRQEHGIFKSRDEIMNVSMLGPKAFEQCAGFLRVSESKNVLDDTAVHPESYDATRKLLKLCSVTDEDVRSGNVSAVKQYVETVGTSALAKQLDIGEPTLIDITKEIAKPGRDPRDELPAPMLRTDVMDIEDLKVGMELKGTVRNVIDFGAFVDVGVHQDGLVHISQITDKYIKHPSDVLKVGDIVTVWVISVDVDKKRIGLSMKKPKE
;
A
#
# COMPACT_ATOMS: atom_id res chain seq x y z
N MET A 1 15.02 -12.82 22.56
CA MET A 1 13.76 -12.03 22.77
C MET A 1 12.56 -12.93 22.58
N ASP A 2 11.52 -12.82 23.43
CA ASP A 2 10.25 -13.56 23.19
C ASP A 2 9.43 -12.82 22.13
N ILE A 3 9.50 -13.34 20.90
CA ILE A 3 8.80 -12.76 19.74
C ILE A 3 7.29 -12.78 19.94
N LEU A 4 6.71 -13.85 20.51
CA LEU A 4 5.28 -13.97 20.72
C LEU A 4 4.79 -12.94 21.74
N GLN A 5 5.53 -12.73 22.82
CA GLN A 5 5.22 -11.71 23.82
C GLN A 5 5.28 -10.30 23.21
N LYS A 6 6.31 -10.03 22.40
CA LYS A 6 6.47 -8.74 21.71
C LYS A 6 5.32 -8.44 20.76
N LEU A 7 4.94 -9.38 19.91
CA LEU A 7 3.81 -9.26 19.01
C LEU A 7 2.49 -9.03 19.78
N THR A 8 2.30 -9.76 20.87
CA THR A 8 1.12 -9.60 21.76
C THR A 8 0.99 -8.17 22.27
N GLN A 9 2.10 -7.57 22.71
CA GLN A 9 2.12 -6.20 23.23
C GLN A 9 1.92 -5.16 22.12
N GLU A 10 2.64 -5.30 20.98
CA GLU A 10 2.59 -4.34 19.88
C GLU A 10 1.20 -4.27 19.23
N PHE A 11 0.54 -5.41 19.04
CA PHE A 11 -0.78 -5.49 18.41
C PHE A 11 -1.94 -5.40 19.41
N SER A 12 -1.68 -5.37 20.71
CA SER A 12 -2.70 -5.32 21.77
C SER A 12 -3.73 -6.46 21.66
N VAL A 13 -3.28 -7.64 21.27
CA VAL A 13 -4.09 -8.87 21.14
C VAL A 13 -3.75 -9.87 22.25
N LYS A 14 -4.55 -10.92 22.40
CA LYS A 14 -4.31 -11.94 23.43
C LYS A 14 -3.18 -12.90 23.02
N PRO A 15 -2.36 -13.41 23.97
CA PRO A 15 -1.23 -14.32 23.64
C PRO A 15 -1.63 -15.50 22.77
N TRP A 16 -2.74 -16.20 23.10
CA TRP A 16 -3.20 -17.34 22.34
C TRP A 16 -3.59 -17.01 20.89
N GLN A 17 -4.02 -15.77 20.62
CA GLN A 17 -4.34 -15.33 19.25
C GLN A 17 -3.07 -15.23 18.41
N VAL A 18 -1.99 -14.70 19.00
CA VAL A 18 -0.69 -14.59 18.33
C VAL A 18 -0.09 -15.98 18.11
N GLU A 19 -0.07 -16.83 19.14
CA GLU A 19 0.45 -18.20 19.04
C GLU A 19 -0.22 -18.99 17.92
N ASN A 20 -1.55 -18.97 17.88
CA ASN A 20 -2.31 -19.67 16.85
C ASN A 20 -2.13 -19.04 15.46
N ALA A 21 -2.10 -17.69 15.34
CA ALA A 21 -1.88 -17.04 14.08
C ALA A 21 -0.48 -17.38 13.52
N VAL A 22 0.55 -17.29 14.35
CA VAL A 22 1.94 -17.65 13.97
C VAL A 22 2.01 -19.12 13.55
N LYS A 23 1.40 -20.03 14.30
CA LYS A 23 1.35 -21.44 13.93
C LYS A 23 0.70 -21.67 12.57
N LEU A 24 -0.46 -21.04 12.33
CA LEU A 24 -1.16 -21.16 11.05
C LEU A 24 -0.34 -20.62 9.88
N ILE A 25 0.37 -19.50 10.09
CA ILE A 25 1.28 -18.91 9.09
C ILE A 25 2.45 -19.87 8.81
N ASP A 26 3.06 -20.42 9.84
CA ASP A 26 4.19 -21.36 9.75
C ASP A 26 3.77 -22.69 9.08
N ASP A 27 2.54 -23.13 9.28
CA ASP A 27 1.93 -24.27 8.59
C ASP A 27 1.68 -23.96 7.08
N GLY A 28 1.94 -22.71 6.64
CA GLY A 28 1.85 -22.26 5.27
C GLY A 28 0.41 -22.01 4.80
N ASN A 29 -0.47 -21.63 5.71
CA ASN A 29 -1.81 -21.15 5.36
C ASN A 29 -1.73 -19.71 4.84
N THR A 30 -2.56 -19.39 3.87
CA THR A 30 -2.67 -18.02 3.31
C THR A 30 -3.43 -17.10 4.27
N ILE A 31 -3.10 -15.81 4.25
CA ILE A 31 -3.77 -14.82 5.13
C ILE A 31 -5.29 -14.76 4.89
N PRO A 32 -5.81 -14.73 3.65
CA PRO A 32 -7.25 -14.73 3.42
C PRO A 32 -7.95 -15.97 3.98
N PHE A 33 -7.32 -17.14 3.88
CA PHE A 33 -7.85 -18.38 4.44
C PHE A 33 -7.91 -18.34 5.97
N ILE A 34 -6.86 -17.86 6.62
CA ILE A 34 -6.82 -17.70 8.08
C ILE A 34 -7.92 -16.74 8.53
N ALA A 35 -8.00 -15.57 7.91
CA ALA A 35 -8.96 -14.52 8.26
C ALA A 35 -10.42 -14.98 8.09
N ARG A 36 -10.69 -15.78 7.06
CA ARG A 36 -12.06 -16.20 6.73
C ARG A 36 -12.47 -17.50 7.42
N TYR A 37 -11.60 -18.51 7.43
CA TYR A 37 -11.96 -19.89 7.81
C TYR A 37 -11.29 -20.41 9.07
N ARG A 38 -10.46 -19.62 9.75
CA ARG A 38 -9.79 -19.99 11.01
C ARG A 38 -10.07 -18.95 12.13
N LYS A 39 -11.25 -18.34 12.09
CA LYS A 39 -11.67 -17.29 13.04
C LYS A 39 -11.67 -17.75 14.49
N GLU A 40 -12.09 -18.99 14.76
CA GLU A 40 -12.06 -19.58 16.10
C GLU A 40 -10.64 -19.68 16.65
N ALA A 41 -9.71 -20.09 15.81
CA ALA A 41 -8.31 -20.25 16.20
C ALA A 41 -7.62 -18.90 16.46
N THR A 42 -8.00 -17.85 15.73
CA THR A 42 -7.36 -16.53 15.83
C THR A 42 -8.18 -15.52 16.63
N GLY A 43 -9.40 -15.88 17.07
CA GLY A 43 -10.30 -14.94 17.73
C GLY A 43 -10.76 -13.81 16.80
N SER A 44 -11.00 -14.14 15.53
CA SER A 44 -11.51 -13.24 14.48
C SER A 44 -10.58 -12.06 14.17
N LEU A 45 -9.26 -12.29 14.16
CA LEU A 45 -8.31 -11.32 13.61
C LEU A 45 -8.65 -11.11 12.12
N ASP A 46 -8.69 -9.85 11.70
CA ASP A 46 -8.96 -9.51 10.31
C ASP A 46 -7.72 -9.70 9.42
N ASP A 47 -7.91 -9.64 8.10
CA ASP A 47 -6.88 -9.85 7.09
C ASP A 47 -5.75 -8.82 7.19
N GLN A 48 -6.04 -7.54 7.46
CA GLN A 48 -5.04 -6.50 7.59
C GLN A 48 -4.16 -6.71 8.82
N LEU A 49 -4.78 -7.00 9.96
CA LEU A 49 -4.05 -7.25 11.20
C LEU A 49 -3.16 -8.51 11.09
N LEU A 50 -3.66 -9.56 10.42
CA LEU A 50 -2.88 -10.78 10.16
C LEU A 50 -1.70 -10.52 9.22
N ARG A 51 -1.84 -9.66 8.21
CA ARG A 51 -0.73 -9.24 7.35
C ARG A 51 0.30 -8.43 8.13
N ASP A 52 -0.13 -7.41 8.85
CA ASP A 52 0.76 -6.58 9.67
C ASP A 52 1.52 -7.45 10.70
N LEU A 53 0.84 -8.45 11.30
CA LEU A 53 1.46 -9.42 12.22
C LEU A 53 2.47 -10.31 11.51
N SER A 54 2.17 -10.81 10.32
CA SER A 54 3.08 -11.64 9.51
C SER A 54 4.33 -10.88 9.09
N ASP A 55 4.18 -9.63 8.64
CA ASP A 55 5.29 -8.77 8.28
C ASP A 55 6.17 -8.46 9.49
N ARG A 56 5.54 -8.16 10.64
CA ARG A 56 6.25 -7.90 11.88
C ARG A 56 6.97 -9.14 12.43
N LEU A 57 6.35 -10.30 12.34
CA LEU A 57 6.96 -11.60 12.68
C LEU A 57 8.23 -11.83 11.85
N THR A 58 8.14 -11.59 10.55
CA THR A 58 9.29 -11.70 9.64
C THR A 58 10.41 -10.74 10.03
N TYR A 59 10.07 -9.49 10.33
CA TYR A 59 11.05 -8.50 10.82
C TYR A 59 11.74 -8.95 12.12
N LEU A 60 10.96 -9.43 13.11
CA LEU A 60 11.52 -9.85 14.39
C LEU A 60 12.40 -11.10 14.26
N ARG A 61 12.04 -12.05 13.40
CA ARG A 61 12.87 -13.22 13.08
C ARG A 61 14.19 -12.82 12.43
N ASN A 62 14.14 -11.92 11.45
CA ASN A 62 15.35 -11.37 10.82
C ASN A 62 16.24 -10.64 11.83
N MET A 63 15.64 -9.94 12.79
CA MET A 63 16.37 -9.25 13.85
C MET A 63 17.09 -10.25 14.77
N GLU A 64 16.44 -11.35 15.17
CA GLU A 64 17.09 -12.38 15.98
C GLU A 64 18.22 -13.07 15.20
N GLU A 65 18.04 -13.37 13.92
CA GLU A 65 19.11 -13.90 13.06
C GLU A 65 20.31 -12.93 12.97
N GLN A 66 20.05 -11.62 12.92
CA GLN A 66 21.14 -10.63 12.95
C GLN A 66 21.83 -10.58 14.31
N LYS A 67 21.10 -10.71 15.43
CA LYS A 67 21.71 -10.81 16.76
C LYS A 67 22.66 -12.00 16.84
N GLU A 68 22.22 -13.18 16.39
CA GLU A 68 23.05 -14.39 16.37
C GLU A 68 24.34 -14.19 15.56
N LYS A 69 24.24 -13.58 14.37
CA LYS A 69 25.40 -13.26 13.52
C LYS A 69 26.39 -12.30 14.21
N ILE A 70 25.86 -11.30 14.89
CA ILE A 70 26.68 -10.31 15.62
C ILE A 70 27.36 -10.96 16.83
N ILE A 71 26.62 -11.74 17.59
CA ILE A 71 27.20 -12.51 18.71
C ILE A 71 28.36 -13.37 18.23
N ALA A 72 28.15 -14.20 17.21
CA ALA A 72 29.17 -15.03 16.64
C ALA A 72 30.40 -14.23 16.17
N SER A 73 30.20 -13.09 15.54
CA SER A 73 31.27 -12.21 15.06
C SER A 73 32.10 -11.58 16.19
N ILE A 74 31.46 -11.24 17.33
CA ILE A 74 32.18 -10.68 18.49
C ILE A 74 32.89 -11.77 19.29
N GLU A 75 32.28 -12.95 19.37
CA GLU A 75 32.93 -14.13 20.01
C GLU A 75 34.19 -14.58 19.23
N GLU A 76 34.13 -14.58 17.88
CA GLU A 76 35.30 -14.90 17.03
C GLU A 76 36.45 -13.90 17.25
N GLN A 77 36.15 -12.67 17.67
CA GLN A 77 37.15 -11.66 18.02
C GLN A 77 37.63 -11.76 19.47
N GLU A 78 37.12 -12.69 20.26
CA GLU A 78 37.41 -12.87 21.72
C GLU A 78 37.08 -11.59 22.55
N LEU A 79 36.10 -10.75 22.08
CA LEU A 79 35.74 -9.49 22.72
C LEU A 79 34.37 -9.53 23.42
N MET A 80 33.72 -10.70 23.46
CA MET A 80 32.40 -10.84 24.08
C MET A 80 32.51 -10.72 25.61
N THR A 81 31.62 -9.90 26.20
CA THR A 81 31.44 -9.77 27.65
C THR A 81 29.97 -9.93 28.02
N ASP A 82 29.69 -10.21 29.30
CA ASP A 82 28.30 -10.32 29.79
C ASP A 82 27.48 -9.02 29.57
N GLU A 83 28.15 -7.86 29.65
CA GLU A 83 27.52 -6.55 29.42
C GLU A 83 27.14 -6.34 27.93
N ILE A 84 28.02 -6.76 27.01
CA ILE A 84 27.76 -6.70 25.58
C ILE A 84 26.63 -7.66 25.21
N MET A 85 26.67 -8.88 25.73
CA MET A 85 25.63 -9.88 25.54
C MET A 85 24.26 -9.35 25.99
N ALA A 86 24.19 -8.82 27.24
CA ALA A 86 22.95 -8.23 27.76
C ALA A 86 22.45 -7.03 26.91
N SER A 87 23.38 -6.22 26.40
CA SER A 87 23.04 -5.10 25.50
C SER A 87 22.45 -5.57 24.17
N ILE A 88 23.04 -6.60 23.55
CA ILE A 88 22.54 -7.21 22.31
C ILE A 88 21.16 -7.84 22.54
N GLU A 89 20.98 -8.59 23.62
CA GLU A 89 19.69 -9.22 23.96
C GLU A 89 18.59 -8.19 24.18
N SER A 90 18.89 -7.07 24.85
CA SER A 90 17.95 -6.01 25.15
C SER A 90 17.63 -5.09 23.97
N ALA A 91 18.44 -5.11 22.90
CA ALA A 91 18.21 -4.30 21.71
C ALA A 91 16.82 -4.59 21.11
N SER A 92 16.05 -3.52 20.89
CA SER A 92 14.66 -3.57 20.43
C SER A 92 14.49 -3.19 18.96
N THR A 93 15.53 -2.62 18.35
CA THR A 93 15.56 -2.20 16.96
C THR A 93 16.88 -2.57 16.28
N LEU A 94 16.85 -2.72 14.95
CA LEU A 94 18.07 -2.95 14.18
C LEU A 94 19.08 -1.79 14.33
N THR A 95 18.62 -0.57 14.51
CA THR A 95 19.48 0.61 14.73
C THR A 95 20.25 0.50 16.07
N GLU A 96 19.55 0.10 17.14
CA GLU A 96 20.23 -0.14 18.43
C GLU A 96 21.24 -1.28 18.34
N LEU A 97 20.90 -2.33 17.63
CA LEU A 97 21.79 -3.48 17.40
C LEU A 97 23.02 -3.07 16.58
N GLU A 98 22.86 -2.28 15.54
CA GLU A 98 23.97 -1.73 14.73
C GLU A 98 24.89 -0.80 15.54
N ASP A 99 24.33 0.03 16.43
CA ASP A 99 25.13 0.89 17.32
C ASP A 99 25.99 0.05 18.27
N ILE A 100 25.43 -1.01 18.86
CA ILE A 100 26.18 -1.94 19.74
C ILE A 100 27.28 -2.66 18.98
N TYR A 101 27.01 -3.09 17.73
CA TYR A 101 27.98 -3.81 16.91
C TYR A 101 29.07 -2.90 16.29
N ARG A 102 28.82 -1.60 16.18
CA ARG A 102 29.72 -0.64 15.49
C ARG A 102 31.18 -0.68 15.96
N PRO A 103 31.51 -0.75 17.27
CA PRO A 103 32.88 -0.84 17.72
C PRO A 103 33.63 -2.12 17.27
N PHE A 104 32.87 -3.21 17.07
CA PHE A 104 33.39 -4.54 16.75
C PHE A 104 33.40 -4.83 15.24
N ARG A 105 32.73 -3.97 14.44
CA ARG A 105 32.64 -4.18 13.01
C ARG A 105 34.00 -4.02 12.34
N PRO A 106 34.46 -4.98 11.53
CA PRO A 106 35.69 -4.85 10.75
C PRO A 106 35.68 -3.59 9.91
N LYS A 107 36.57 -2.65 10.21
CA LYS A 107 36.63 -1.36 9.51
C LYS A 107 37.66 -1.43 8.36
N ARG A 108 37.31 -0.80 7.25
CA ARG A 108 38.25 -0.55 6.16
C ARG A 108 39.26 0.53 6.62
N LYS A 109 40.31 0.79 5.84
CA LYS A 109 41.31 1.80 6.11
C LYS A 109 40.71 3.15 6.50
N THR A 110 40.69 3.48 7.80
CA THR A 110 40.23 4.75 8.39
C THR A 110 41.45 5.56 8.84
N ARG A 111 41.27 6.87 9.14
CA ARG A 111 42.35 7.67 9.74
C ARG A 111 42.84 7.07 11.05
N ALA A 112 41.91 6.64 11.91
CA ALA A 112 42.20 6.00 13.16
C ALA A 112 42.99 4.67 12.98
N SER A 113 42.56 3.83 12.01
CA SER A 113 43.27 2.55 11.75
C SER A 113 44.68 2.77 11.23
N VAL A 114 44.91 3.82 10.43
CA VAL A 114 46.23 4.23 9.97
C VAL A 114 47.08 4.73 11.15
N ALA A 115 46.51 5.58 12.02
CA ALA A 115 47.21 6.04 13.23
C ALA A 115 47.54 4.91 14.20
N LYS A 116 46.66 3.92 14.39
CA LYS A 116 46.94 2.71 15.17
C LYS A 116 48.08 1.90 14.59
N ALA A 117 48.13 1.73 13.27
CA ALA A 117 49.22 1.02 12.59
C ALA A 117 50.57 1.74 12.76
N LYS A 118 50.57 3.07 12.90
CA LYS A 118 51.76 3.86 13.22
C LYS A 118 52.16 3.84 14.69
N GLY A 119 51.47 3.05 15.54
CA GLY A 119 51.78 2.87 16.95
C GLY A 119 51.24 3.94 17.90
N LEU A 120 50.27 4.76 17.45
CA LEU A 120 49.75 5.90 18.22
C LEU A 120 48.64 5.55 19.21
N GLN A 121 48.22 4.29 19.34
CA GLN A 121 47.18 3.86 20.28
C GLN A 121 47.50 4.26 21.73
N GLY A 122 48.74 4.02 22.19
CA GLY A 122 49.15 4.35 23.56
C GLY A 122 49.09 5.87 23.85
N LEU A 123 49.39 6.71 22.86
CA LEU A 123 49.24 8.18 23.00
C LEU A 123 47.74 8.56 23.09
N ALA A 124 46.89 7.92 22.28
CA ALA A 124 45.45 8.15 22.34
C ALA A 124 44.86 7.75 23.70
N ASP A 125 45.29 6.61 24.24
CA ASP A 125 44.88 6.12 25.55
C ASP A 125 45.34 7.07 26.69
N PHE A 126 46.57 7.57 26.59
CA PHE A 126 47.10 8.58 27.53
C PHE A 126 46.28 9.89 27.49
N LEU A 127 46.00 10.42 26.31
CA LEU A 127 45.19 11.63 26.15
C LEU A 127 43.77 11.45 26.68
N TYR A 128 43.13 10.33 26.36
CA TYR A 128 41.78 10.03 26.74
C TYR A 128 41.59 9.69 28.23
N ALA A 129 42.64 9.19 28.90
CA ALA A 129 42.60 8.94 30.33
C ALA A 129 42.37 10.20 31.15
N GLN A 130 42.82 11.35 30.66
CA GLN A 130 42.58 12.69 31.25
C GLN A 130 43.03 12.72 32.73
N ASP A 131 44.20 12.15 33.07
CA ASP A 131 44.74 12.18 34.42
C ASP A 131 45.19 13.61 34.75
N LYS A 132 44.80 14.15 35.93
CA LYS A 132 45.14 15.47 36.39
C LYS A 132 46.66 15.66 36.62
N ASN A 133 47.36 14.56 36.94
CA ASN A 133 48.77 14.55 37.20
C ASN A 133 49.61 14.09 35.99
N SER A 134 49.01 13.99 34.80
CA SER A 134 49.71 13.54 33.63
C SER A 134 50.76 14.55 33.15
N ASN A 135 51.75 14.04 32.39
CA ASN A 135 52.72 14.85 31.70
C ASN A 135 52.02 15.82 30.70
N GLN A 136 52.72 16.87 30.31
CA GLN A 136 52.24 17.73 29.23
C GLN A 136 52.13 16.91 27.93
N PRO A 137 51.03 17.03 27.19
CA PRO A 137 50.77 16.25 25.99
C PRO A 137 51.89 16.28 24.95
N LEU A 138 52.53 17.41 24.79
CA LEU A 138 53.65 17.63 23.86
C LEU A 138 54.85 16.74 24.23
N VAL A 139 55.19 16.67 25.53
CA VAL A 139 56.31 15.88 26.04
C VAL A 139 56.00 14.37 25.93
N GLU A 140 54.75 13.99 26.13
CA GLU A 140 54.37 12.58 25.98
C GLU A 140 54.40 12.15 24.50
N ALA A 141 53.97 13.03 23.58
CA ALA A 141 53.91 12.76 22.14
C ALA A 141 55.30 12.54 21.53
N GLU A 142 56.39 13.18 22.08
CA GLU A 142 57.76 12.96 21.64
C GLU A 142 58.18 11.48 21.70
N LYS A 143 57.62 10.70 22.62
CA LYS A 143 57.94 9.26 22.78
C LYS A 143 57.40 8.39 21.64
N TYR A 144 56.48 8.91 20.82
CA TYR A 144 55.82 8.18 19.73
C TYR A 144 56.34 8.58 18.34
N LEU A 145 57.41 9.40 18.29
CA LEU A 145 58.06 9.73 17.03
C LEU A 145 58.79 8.50 16.46
N ASN A 146 58.63 8.26 15.19
CA ASN A 146 59.23 7.14 14.46
C ASN A 146 59.30 7.50 12.98
N ASP A 147 59.82 6.59 12.12
CA ASP A 147 59.99 6.82 10.67
C ASP A 147 58.68 7.16 9.93
N GLU A 148 57.52 6.80 10.49
CA GLU A 148 56.20 7.07 9.92
C GLU A 148 55.47 8.23 10.63
N VAL A 149 56.00 8.75 11.75
CA VAL A 149 55.46 9.87 12.55
C VAL A 149 56.59 10.88 12.75
N GLU A 150 56.68 11.84 11.86
CA GLU A 150 57.83 12.73 11.74
C GLU A 150 57.80 13.89 12.75
N SER A 151 56.61 14.29 13.25
CA SER A 151 56.43 15.42 14.16
C SER A 151 55.49 15.13 15.32
N VAL A 152 55.69 15.87 16.42
CA VAL A 152 54.80 15.85 17.60
C VAL A 152 53.35 16.20 17.21
N GLU A 153 53.18 17.10 16.24
CA GLU A 153 51.89 17.48 15.71
C GLU A 153 51.20 16.32 15.00
N ASP A 154 51.93 15.57 14.17
CA ASP A 154 51.44 14.36 13.50
C ASP A 154 51.04 13.29 14.50
N ALA A 155 51.83 13.11 15.57
CA ALA A 155 51.53 12.16 16.66
C ALA A 155 50.21 12.52 17.36
N LEU A 156 50.06 13.81 17.72
CA LEU A 156 48.85 14.30 18.39
C LEU A 156 47.62 14.24 17.47
N ASN A 157 47.77 14.57 16.21
CA ASN A 157 46.69 14.47 15.23
C ASN A 157 46.25 13.03 15.02
N GLY A 158 47.18 12.09 14.90
CA GLY A 158 46.86 10.67 14.82
C GLY A 158 46.19 10.14 16.08
N ALA A 159 46.62 10.57 17.26
CA ALA A 159 45.97 10.20 18.54
C ALA A 159 44.54 10.78 18.62
N LYS A 160 44.36 12.04 18.20
CA LYS A 160 43.00 12.65 18.09
C LYS A 160 42.07 11.90 17.12
N ASP A 161 42.59 11.44 15.98
CA ASP A 161 41.80 10.61 15.04
C ASP A 161 41.33 9.30 15.67
N ILE A 162 42.18 8.67 16.51
CA ILE A 162 41.81 7.46 17.26
C ILE A 162 40.71 7.77 18.29
N ILE A 163 40.86 8.84 19.05
CA ILE A 163 39.84 9.30 20.03
C ILE A 163 38.53 9.66 19.33
N ALA A 164 38.61 10.38 18.23
CA ALA A 164 37.42 10.76 17.44
C ALA A 164 36.62 9.54 16.97
N GLU A 165 37.31 8.49 16.48
CA GLU A 165 36.67 7.24 16.11
C GLU A 165 36.05 6.53 17.33
N PHE A 166 36.77 6.44 18.45
CA PHE A 166 36.28 5.86 19.69
C PHE A 166 35.01 6.55 20.17
N VAL A 167 34.96 7.89 20.24
CA VAL A 167 33.79 8.68 20.61
C VAL A 167 32.63 8.46 19.60
N SER A 168 32.95 8.33 18.31
CA SER A 168 31.92 8.11 17.29
C SER A 168 31.25 6.74 17.39
N ASP A 169 31.94 5.79 17.99
CA ASP A 169 31.45 4.41 18.16
C ASP A 169 30.72 4.19 19.48
N ASP A 170 30.68 5.21 20.38
CA ASP A 170 29.96 5.12 21.63
C ASP A 170 28.44 5.05 21.40
N PRO A 171 27.77 3.92 21.73
CA PRO A 171 26.33 3.76 21.54
C PRO A 171 25.50 4.75 22.37
N ALA A 172 25.97 5.12 23.59
CA ALA A 172 25.26 6.02 24.46
C ALA A 172 25.21 7.43 23.90
N GLY A 173 26.36 7.95 23.46
CA GLY A 173 26.47 9.26 22.82
C GLY A 173 25.60 9.36 21.55
N ARG A 174 25.64 8.34 20.70
CA ARG A 174 24.82 8.26 19.49
C ARG A 174 23.32 8.24 19.81
N LYS A 175 22.90 7.42 20.77
CA LYS A 175 21.49 7.32 21.18
C LYS A 175 20.96 8.64 21.71
N MET A 176 21.74 9.32 22.58
CA MET A 176 21.37 10.62 23.15
C MET A 176 21.26 11.70 22.05
N LEU A 177 22.24 11.79 21.17
CA LEU A 177 22.22 12.75 20.05
C LEU A 177 21.07 12.49 19.07
N ARG A 178 20.85 11.24 18.69
CA ARG A 178 19.73 10.86 17.81
C ARG A 178 18.38 11.28 18.42
N TYR A 179 18.19 11.01 19.70
CA TYR A 179 16.98 11.40 20.43
C TYR A 179 16.82 12.94 20.46
N SER A 180 17.90 13.65 20.78
CA SER A 180 17.87 15.11 20.90
C SER A 180 17.64 15.78 19.53
N ILE A 181 18.33 15.37 18.49
CA ILE A 181 18.16 15.89 17.13
C ILE A 181 16.75 15.60 16.61
N LYS A 182 16.22 14.41 16.84
CA LYS A 182 14.85 14.03 16.42
C LYS A 182 13.79 14.94 17.03
N ASN A 183 13.95 15.33 18.29
CA ASN A 183 12.94 16.09 19.02
C ASN A 183 13.11 17.62 18.91
N HIS A 184 14.33 18.12 18.69
CA HIS A 184 14.63 19.54 18.73
C HIS A 184 15.32 20.06 17.45
N GLY A 185 15.68 19.19 16.52
CA GLY A 185 16.27 19.57 15.24
C GLY A 185 15.22 20.00 14.24
N ASN A 186 15.68 20.73 13.22
CA ASN A 186 14.85 21.18 12.12
C ASN A 186 15.31 20.53 10.80
N ILE A 187 14.36 20.26 9.91
CA ILE A 187 14.66 20.06 8.50
C ILE A 187 14.73 21.43 7.84
N VAL A 188 15.83 21.68 7.16
CA VAL A 188 16.08 22.89 6.38
C VAL A 188 16.18 22.51 4.90
N VAL A 189 15.32 23.11 4.10
CA VAL A 189 15.28 22.92 2.65
C VAL A 189 15.64 24.21 1.95
N THR A 190 16.55 24.13 1.00
CA THR A 190 16.98 25.28 0.19
C THR A 190 16.88 24.94 -1.29
N GLY A 191 16.57 25.95 -2.11
CA GLY A 191 16.61 25.82 -3.55
C GLY A 191 18.03 25.59 -4.06
N ALA A 192 18.20 24.61 -4.95
CA ALA A 192 19.47 24.29 -5.57
C ALA A 192 19.62 24.93 -6.97
N LYS A 193 18.55 25.54 -7.51
CA LYS A 193 18.49 26.21 -8.82
C LYS A 193 17.74 27.53 -8.70
N ASP A 194 17.92 28.41 -9.69
CA ASP A 194 17.20 29.69 -9.74
C ASP A 194 15.70 29.52 -9.97
N GLU A 195 15.33 28.58 -10.85
CA GLU A 195 13.93 28.22 -11.11
C GLU A 195 13.61 26.85 -10.49
N LEU A 196 12.69 26.82 -9.55
CA LEU A 196 12.30 25.60 -8.83
C LEU A 196 10.98 24.98 -9.32
N GLY A 197 10.23 25.68 -10.20
CA GLY A 197 8.97 25.17 -10.73
C GLY A 197 7.97 24.83 -9.63
N VAL A 198 7.53 23.56 -9.58
CA VAL A 198 6.58 23.08 -8.57
C VAL A 198 7.12 23.10 -7.14
N TYR A 199 8.43 23.24 -6.94
CA TYR A 199 9.09 23.26 -5.64
C TYR A 199 9.31 24.67 -5.10
N GLU A 200 8.81 25.73 -5.75
CA GLU A 200 9.03 27.13 -5.36
C GLU A 200 8.65 27.42 -3.92
N MET A 201 7.62 26.79 -3.40
CA MET A 201 7.19 26.90 -2.00
C MET A 201 8.22 26.38 -0.98
N TYR A 202 9.25 25.67 -1.42
CA TYR A 202 10.31 25.09 -0.60
C TYR A 202 11.67 25.78 -0.82
N ARG A 203 11.74 26.93 -1.46
CA ARG A 203 12.97 27.66 -1.75
C ARG A 203 13.80 27.96 -0.51
N GLU A 204 13.13 28.39 0.56
CA GLU A 204 13.66 28.60 1.91
C GLU A 204 12.61 28.07 2.89
N TYR A 205 12.76 26.83 3.30
CA TYR A 205 11.78 26.18 4.15
C TYR A 205 12.43 25.52 5.35
N THR A 206 11.85 25.74 6.53
CA THR A 206 12.33 25.16 7.79
C THR A 206 11.14 24.66 8.60
N GLU A 207 11.25 23.43 9.10
CA GLU A 207 10.20 22.80 9.95
C GLU A 207 10.85 21.87 10.98
N PRO A 208 10.33 21.81 12.25
CA PRO A 208 10.79 20.82 13.23
C PRO A 208 10.62 19.39 12.75
N ILE A 209 11.64 18.57 12.95
CA ILE A 209 11.64 17.13 12.57
C ILE A 209 10.46 16.40 13.21
N SER A 210 10.14 16.72 14.47
CA SER A 210 9.07 16.07 15.23
C SER A 210 7.67 16.25 14.64
N ASN A 211 7.44 17.28 13.83
CA ASN A 211 6.13 17.69 13.33
C ASN A 211 5.97 17.55 11.82
N ILE A 212 7.04 17.13 11.11
CA ILE A 212 7.03 17.11 9.66
C ILE A 212 5.99 16.15 9.09
N ALA A 213 5.18 16.64 8.16
CA ALA A 213 4.19 15.82 7.49
C ALA A 213 4.82 14.90 6.43
N SER A 214 4.33 13.67 6.33
CA SER A 214 4.88 12.63 5.43
C SER A 214 4.92 13.06 3.97
N HIS A 215 3.88 13.74 3.46
CA HIS A 215 3.84 14.21 2.09
C HIS A 215 4.94 15.25 1.77
N ARG A 216 5.37 16.05 2.77
CA ARG A 216 6.49 16.98 2.59
C ARG A 216 7.82 16.26 2.52
N VAL A 217 8.03 15.22 3.35
CA VAL A 217 9.22 14.37 3.27
C VAL A 217 9.36 13.77 1.87
N LEU A 218 8.26 13.24 1.31
CA LEU A 218 8.24 12.68 -0.04
C LEU A 218 8.51 13.75 -1.12
N ALA A 219 7.94 14.96 -0.96
CA ALA A 219 8.20 16.09 -1.85
C ALA A 219 9.69 16.50 -1.83
N PHE A 220 10.27 16.59 -0.62
CA PHE A 220 11.69 16.92 -0.44
C PHE A 220 12.60 15.87 -1.08
N ASN A 221 12.34 14.59 -0.84
CA ASN A 221 13.12 13.49 -1.42
C ASN A 221 13.07 13.51 -2.95
N ARG A 222 11.90 13.76 -3.54
CA ARG A 222 11.77 13.91 -5.00
C ARG A 222 12.52 15.14 -5.50
N GLY A 223 12.32 16.31 -4.88
CA GLY A 223 12.99 17.55 -5.29
C GLY A 223 14.51 17.47 -5.18
N GLU A 224 15.03 16.77 -4.17
CA GLU A 224 16.47 16.52 -4.01
C GLU A 224 16.98 15.54 -5.09
N LYS A 225 16.26 14.44 -5.35
CA LYS A 225 16.59 13.47 -6.40
C LYS A 225 16.61 14.11 -7.80
N GLU A 226 15.71 15.04 -8.07
CA GLU A 226 15.63 15.81 -9.33
C GLU A 226 16.62 16.99 -9.38
N GLY A 227 17.33 17.25 -8.28
CA GLY A 227 18.34 18.29 -8.17
C GLY A 227 17.78 19.71 -8.11
N PHE A 228 16.53 19.88 -7.68
CA PHE A 228 15.91 21.19 -7.43
C PHE A 228 16.08 21.67 -5.99
N LEU A 229 16.17 20.76 -5.04
CA LEU A 229 16.27 21.05 -3.62
C LEU A 229 17.55 20.49 -3.01
N LYS A 230 18.00 21.12 -1.92
CA LYS A 230 18.96 20.56 -0.96
C LYS A 230 18.25 20.44 0.39
N VAL A 231 18.40 19.29 1.02
CA VAL A 231 17.71 18.98 2.28
C VAL A 231 18.73 18.57 3.33
N ASN A 232 18.78 19.31 4.43
CA ASN A 232 19.70 19.07 5.53
C ASN A 232 18.94 19.07 6.84
N ILE A 233 19.54 18.50 7.89
CA ILE A 233 19.10 18.67 9.26
C ILE A 233 19.94 19.77 9.90
N ASP A 234 19.29 20.73 10.52
CA ASP A 234 19.92 21.75 11.35
C ASP A 234 19.68 21.44 12.82
N TYR A 235 20.76 21.46 13.60
CA TYR A 235 20.71 21.24 15.03
C TYR A 235 21.83 22.03 15.73
N ASP A 236 21.55 22.59 16.90
CA ASP A 236 22.52 23.40 17.64
C ASP A 236 23.78 22.61 18.02
N LYS A 237 24.90 22.97 17.41
CA LYS A 237 26.21 22.34 17.63
C LYS A 237 26.67 22.42 19.09
N ILE A 238 26.37 23.52 19.78
CA ILE A 238 26.79 23.72 21.17
C ILE A 238 26.08 22.71 22.08
N THR A 239 24.80 22.53 21.90
CA THR A 239 24.00 21.51 22.63
C THR A 239 24.49 20.10 22.36
N ALA A 240 24.82 19.79 21.09
CA ALA A 240 25.36 18.50 20.71
C ALA A 240 26.72 18.22 21.36
N LEU A 241 27.65 19.15 21.29
CA LEU A 241 28.97 19.05 21.90
C LEU A 241 28.89 18.97 23.43
N THR A 242 28.02 19.74 24.05
CA THR A 242 27.78 19.68 25.50
C THR A 242 27.35 18.28 25.92
N THR A 243 26.46 17.64 25.15
CA THR A 243 26.04 16.24 25.40
C THR A 243 27.22 15.28 25.36
N LEU A 244 28.10 15.38 24.36
CA LEU A 244 29.29 14.54 24.23
C LEU A 244 30.34 14.86 25.29
N TYR A 245 30.55 16.14 25.64
CA TYR A 245 31.46 16.53 26.70
C TYR A 245 31.06 15.94 28.04
N ASN A 246 29.76 15.94 28.37
CA ASN A 246 29.26 15.36 29.63
C ASN A 246 29.53 13.84 29.73
N LEU A 247 29.68 13.14 28.59
CA LEU A 247 29.98 11.71 28.54
C LEU A 247 31.50 11.43 28.61
N HIS A 248 32.31 12.24 27.93
CA HIS A 248 33.70 11.88 27.65
C HIS A 248 34.73 12.80 28.31
N ILE A 249 34.34 14.01 28.78
CA ILE A 249 35.28 14.91 29.44
C ILE A 249 35.29 14.67 30.95
N LYS A 250 36.49 14.51 31.48
CA LYS A 250 36.78 14.47 32.94
C LYS A 250 37.23 15.86 33.41
N ASP A 251 37.21 16.05 34.71
CA ASP A 251 37.64 17.32 35.30
C ASP A 251 39.11 17.67 35.01
N SER A 252 39.37 18.94 34.76
CA SER A 252 40.61 19.63 34.44
C SER A 252 41.89 18.79 34.42
N SER A 253 42.32 18.37 33.23
CA SER A 253 43.57 17.72 32.97
C SER A 253 44.37 18.48 31.89
N PRO A 254 45.73 18.30 31.81
CA PRO A 254 46.52 18.88 30.72
C PRO A 254 46.09 18.48 29.32
N THR A 255 45.42 17.31 29.17
CA THR A 255 45.00 16.72 27.90
C THR A 255 43.58 17.12 27.46
N GLN A 256 42.82 17.80 28.36
CA GLN A 256 41.39 18.05 28.16
C GLN A 256 41.05 18.77 26.86
N GLU A 257 41.81 19.80 26.49
CA GLU A 257 41.52 20.57 25.26
C GLU A 257 41.75 19.71 24.00
N LEU A 258 42.76 18.86 23.94
CA LEU A 258 42.99 17.95 22.83
C LEU A 258 41.87 16.91 22.69
N VAL A 259 41.32 16.43 23.83
CA VAL A 259 40.15 15.53 23.82
C VAL A 259 38.91 16.27 23.36
N LYS A 260 38.68 17.53 23.75
CA LYS A 260 37.57 18.34 23.22
C LYS A 260 37.66 18.54 21.69
N GLU A 261 38.88 18.84 21.17
CA GLU A 261 39.12 18.97 19.74
C GLU A 261 38.78 17.63 19.01
N ALA A 262 39.20 16.49 19.58
CA ALA A 262 38.88 15.19 19.03
C ALA A 262 37.37 14.89 19.05
N ILE A 263 36.65 15.28 20.11
CA ILE A 263 35.19 15.15 20.20
C ILE A 263 34.49 16.05 19.18
N GLU A 264 34.96 17.27 18.97
CA GLU A 264 34.40 18.19 17.97
C GLU A 264 34.59 17.65 16.54
N ASP A 265 35.78 17.10 16.23
CA ASP A 265 36.03 16.41 14.95
C ASP A 265 35.15 15.17 14.81
N SER A 266 35.02 14.37 15.87
CA SER A 266 34.12 13.20 15.91
C SER A 266 32.68 13.58 15.58
N TYR A 267 32.16 14.63 16.24
CA TYR A 267 30.80 15.11 15.98
C TYR A 267 30.65 15.56 14.53
N THR A 268 31.53 16.46 14.07
CA THR A 268 31.35 17.13 12.78
C THR A 268 31.56 16.18 11.60
N ARG A 269 32.54 15.30 11.69
CA ARG A 269 32.97 14.42 10.59
C ARG A 269 32.31 13.05 10.61
N LEU A 270 32.05 12.48 11.78
CA LEU A 270 31.62 11.09 11.92
C LEU A 270 30.18 10.93 12.43
N ILE A 271 29.83 11.57 13.57
CA ILE A 271 28.56 11.34 14.23
C ILE A 271 27.42 12.03 13.50
N PHE A 272 27.50 13.38 13.37
CA PHE A 272 26.37 14.16 12.84
C PHE A 272 25.97 13.74 11.41
N PRO A 273 26.89 13.55 10.44
CA PRO A 273 26.49 13.09 9.10
C PRO A 273 25.88 11.68 9.09
N SER A 274 26.29 10.82 10.04
CA SER A 274 25.71 9.49 10.20
C SER A 274 24.30 9.56 10.77
N VAL A 275 24.12 10.31 11.88
CA VAL A 275 22.81 10.49 12.55
C VAL A 275 21.82 11.24 11.66
N GLU A 276 22.27 12.25 10.93
CA GLU A 276 21.46 12.95 9.93
C GLU A 276 20.90 11.98 8.90
N ARG A 277 21.76 11.14 8.32
CA ARG A 277 21.34 10.12 7.34
C ARG A 277 20.37 9.12 7.94
N GLU A 278 20.63 8.65 9.15
CA GLU A 278 19.75 7.73 9.87
C GLU A 278 18.37 8.34 10.10
N LEU A 279 18.30 9.58 10.56
CA LEU A 279 17.04 10.29 10.80
C LEU A 279 16.29 10.57 9.50
N ARG A 280 16.99 10.99 8.44
CA ARG A 280 16.37 11.19 7.12
C ARG A 280 15.82 9.89 6.54
N ASN A 281 16.56 8.78 6.68
CA ASN A 281 16.08 7.46 6.26
C ASN A 281 14.84 7.05 7.04
N SER A 282 14.86 7.21 8.37
CA SER A 282 13.69 6.90 9.22
C SER A 282 12.46 7.75 8.88
N LEU A 283 12.64 9.04 8.57
CA LEU A 283 11.56 9.90 8.11
C LEU A 283 11.00 9.44 6.77
N SER A 284 11.87 9.06 5.84
CA SER A 284 11.47 8.55 4.52
C SER A 284 10.70 7.23 4.65
N GLU A 285 11.21 6.27 5.43
CA GLU A 285 10.54 4.99 5.69
C GLU A 285 9.15 5.18 6.30
N ASN A 286 9.02 6.06 7.30
CA ASN A 286 7.73 6.38 7.90
C ASN A 286 6.77 7.06 6.90
N ALA A 287 7.29 7.91 6.02
CA ALA A 287 6.50 8.59 5.00
C ALA A 287 6.03 7.60 3.92
N ASP A 288 6.92 6.70 3.49
CA ASP A 288 6.61 5.63 2.55
C ASP A 288 5.53 4.69 3.09
N ASP A 289 5.63 4.27 4.35
CA ASP A 289 4.66 3.38 4.99
C ASP A 289 3.26 3.98 5.02
N LYS A 290 3.15 5.26 5.40
CA LYS A 290 1.87 5.96 5.41
C LYS A 290 1.30 6.11 4.01
N ALA A 291 2.12 6.44 3.04
CA ALA A 291 1.68 6.59 1.66
C ALA A 291 1.28 5.25 1.03
N ILE A 292 2.03 4.17 1.28
CA ILE A 292 1.68 2.82 0.82
C ILE A 292 0.32 2.39 1.40
N LYS A 293 0.03 2.69 2.67
CA LYS A 293 -1.29 2.41 3.28
C LYS A 293 -2.41 3.15 2.56
N VAL A 294 -2.22 4.44 2.25
CA VAL A 294 -3.21 5.22 1.47
C VAL A 294 -3.40 4.63 0.07
N PHE A 295 -2.31 4.22 -0.59
CA PHE A 295 -2.41 3.62 -1.93
C PHE A 295 -3.09 2.26 -1.89
N ALA A 296 -2.83 1.46 -0.88
CA ALA A 296 -3.51 0.19 -0.64
C ALA A 296 -5.02 0.39 -0.49
N GLU A 297 -5.43 1.36 0.31
CA GLU A 297 -6.84 1.69 0.52
C GLU A 297 -7.51 2.23 -0.76
N ASN A 298 -6.86 3.15 -1.48
CA ASN A 298 -7.36 3.64 -2.77
C ASN A 298 -7.52 2.51 -3.80
N THR A 299 -6.56 1.57 -3.83
CA THR A 299 -6.63 0.38 -4.70
C THR A 299 -7.80 -0.50 -4.31
N ARG A 300 -8.00 -0.78 -3.02
CA ARG A 300 -9.13 -1.56 -2.51
C ARG A 300 -10.45 -0.96 -2.96
N HIS A 301 -10.65 0.34 -2.78
CA HIS A 301 -11.88 1.03 -3.19
C HIS A 301 -12.11 0.97 -4.71
N LEU A 302 -11.04 1.10 -5.50
CA LEU A 302 -11.16 1.00 -6.95
C LEU A 302 -11.58 -0.41 -7.40
N LEU A 303 -10.98 -1.45 -6.79
CA LEU A 303 -11.28 -2.85 -7.09
C LEU A 303 -12.68 -3.28 -6.62
N MET A 304 -13.13 -2.72 -5.50
CA MET A 304 -14.42 -3.03 -4.89
C MET A 304 -15.57 -2.17 -5.41
N GLN A 305 -15.37 -1.39 -6.46
CA GLN A 305 -16.46 -0.65 -7.10
C GLN A 305 -17.57 -1.61 -7.58
N PRO A 306 -18.86 -1.25 -7.39
CA PRO A 306 -19.98 -2.07 -7.84
C PRO A 306 -19.95 -2.30 -9.34
N PRO A 307 -20.06 -3.54 -9.81
CA PRO A 307 -20.08 -3.88 -11.22
C PRO A 307 -21.45 -3.54 -11.85
N VAL A 308 -21.45 -3.23 -13.14
CA VAL A 308 -22.69 -3.07 -13.92
C VAL A 308 -22.90 -4.33 -14.77
N LYS A 309 -23.38 -5.40 -14.13
CA LYS A 309 -23.54 -6.71 -14.74
C LYS A 309 -24.68 -6.78 -15.75
N GLY A 310 -24.57 -7.67 -16.73
CA GLY A 310 -25.66 -8.05 -17.62
C GLY A 310 -26.04 -7.02 -18.70
N LYS A 311 -25.20 -6.02 -18.97
CA LYS A 311 -25.44 -4.96 -19.94
C LYS A 311 -24.52 -5.06 -21.15
N VAL A 312 -25.09 -4.95 -22.37
CA VAL A 312 -24.27 -4.76 -23.58
C VAL A 312 -23.68 -3.35 -23.53
N THR A 313 -22.35 -3.28 -23.53
CA THR A 313 -21.61 -2.05 -23.29
C THR A 313 -20.78 -1.63 -24.49
N LEU A 314 -20.81 -0.37 -24.86
CA LEU A 314 -19.96 0.24 -25.87
C LEU A 314 -18.86 1.03 -25.18
N GLY A 315 -17.60 0.61 -25.32
CA GLY A 315 -16.43 1.29 -24.81
C GLY A 315 -15.87 2.29 -25.82
N LEU A 316 -15.55 3.48 -25.32
CA LEU A 316 -14.92 4.56 -26.05
C LEU A 316 -13.56 4.87 -25.42
N ASP A 317 -12.48 4.66 -26.20
CA ASP A 317 -11.12 5.05 -25.82
C ASP A 317 -10.76 6.35 -26.56
N PRO A 318 -10.82 7.51 -25.87
CA PRO A 318 -10.69 8.83 -26.49
C PRO A 318 -9.28 9.07 -27.08
N GLY A 319 -9.22 9.83 -28.18
CA GLY A 319 -7.93 10.23 -28.75
C GLY A 319 -8.06 11.24 -29.87
N TYR A 320 -7.28 12.32 -29.81
CA TYR A 320 -7.30 13.40 -30.79
C TYR A 320 -6.78 12.98 -32.17
N ARG A 321 -5.53 12.53 -32.24
CA ARG A 321 -4.84 12.25 -33.51
C ARG A 321 -5.24 10.96 -34.16
N THR A 322 -5.35 9.91 -33.37
CA THR A 322 -5.60 8.54 -33.87
C THR A 322 -7.07 8.18 -33.92
N GLY A 323 -7.96 9.11 -33.59
CA GLY A 323 -9.40 8.90 -33.45
C GLY A 323 -9.76 8.15 -32.17
N CYS A 324 -11.03 8.18 -31.79
CA CYS A 324 -11.59 7.45 -30.68
C CYS A 324 -11.84 5.98 -31.13
N LYS A 325 -11.29 5.01 -30.37
CA LYS A 325 -11.51 3.58 -30.60
C LYS A 325 -12.79 3.15 -29.92
N VAL A 326 -13.52 2.31 -30.61
CA VAL A 326 -14.83 1.83 -30.18
C VAL A 326 -14.80 0.32 -30.11
N ALA A 327 -15.30 -0.23 -29.02
CA ALA A 327 -15.52 -1.66 -28.89
C ALA A 327 -16.89 -1.93 -28.27
N VAL A 328 -17.64 -2.86 -28.82
CA VAL A 328 -18.90 -3.33 -28.26
C VAL A 328 -18.69 -4.68 -27.64
N VAL A 329 -19.04 -4.82 -26.37
CA VAL A 329 -18.98 -6.10 -25.62
C VAL A 329 -20.38 -6.52 -25.19
N ASP A 330 -20.64 -7.83 -25.23
CA ASP A 330 -21.90 -8.39 -24.73
C ASP A 330 -21.94 -8.40 -23.18
N ALA A 331 -23.04 -8.90 -22.63
CA ALA A 331 -23.25 -8.97 -21.19
C ALA A 331 -22.21 -9.83 -20.44
N THR A 332 -21.43 -10.68 -21.16
CA THR A 332 -20.38 -11.54 -20.60
C THR A 332 -18.97 -10.99 -20.83
N GLY A 333 -18.86 -9.81 -21.46
CA GLY A 333 -17.59 -9.19 -21.82
C GLY A 333 -16.96 -9.71 -23.12
N LYS A 334 -17.66 -10.55 -23.89
CA LYS A 334 -17.20 -10.99 -25.22
C LYS A 334 -17.32 -9.85 -26.22
N VAL A 335 -16.27 -9.64 -27.02
CA VAL A 335 -16.29 -8.60 -28.07
C VAL A 335 -17.23 -9.00 -29.19
N LEU A 336 -18.16 -8.10 -29.54
CA LEU A 336 -19.13 -8.27 -30.62
C LEU A 336 -18.72 -7.50 -31.87
N ASP A 337 -18.15 -6.30 -31.69
CA ASP A 337 -17.77 -5.43 -32.81
C ASP A 337 -16.73 -4.41 -32.39
N THR A 338 -15.97 -3.88 -33.34
CA THR A 338 -14.99 -2.81 -33.11
C THR A 338 -15.02 -1.79 -34.25
N SER A 339 -14.70 -0.53 -33.95
CA SER A 339 -14.60 0.54 -34.94
C SER A 339 -13.66 1.65 -34.48
N VAL A 340 -13.38 2.59 -35.37
CA VAL A 340 -12.66 3.83 -35.06
C VAL A 340 -13.49 5.00 -35.57
N ILE A 341 -13.71 6.00 -34.73
CA ILE A 341 -14.43 7.22 -35.06
C ILE A 341 -13.55 8.46 -34.88
N TYR A 342 -13.86 9.50 -35.62
CA TYR A 342 -13.11 10.76 -35.64
C TYR A 342 -14.04 11.95 -35.31
N ALA A 343 -14.69 11.86 -34.14
CA ALA A 343 -15.70 12.84 -33.72
C ALA A 343 -15.08 14.16 -33.21
N VAL A 344 -13.84 14.10 -32.69
CA VAL A 344 -13.18 15.22 -32.01
C VAL A 344 -12.12 15.88 -32.88
N PRO A 345 -11.69 17.15 -32.57
CA PRO A 345 -10.59 17.80 -33.28
C PRO A 345 -9.32 16.92 -33.33
N PRO A 346 -8.46 17.05 -34.36
CA PRO A 346 -8.57 17.96 -35.50
C PRO A 346 -9.49 17.47 -36.64
N HIS A 347 -10.02 16.27 -36.56
CA HIS A 347 -10.74 15.63 -37.69
C HIS A 347 -12.20 16.08 -37.82
N ASN A 348 -12.91 16.28 -36.72
CA ASN A 348 -14.31 16.76 -36.65
C ASN A 348 -15.30 16.08 -37.61
N LYS A 349 -15.19 14.77 -37.83
CA LYS A 349 -16.10 13.99 -38.67
C LYS A 349 -17.36 13.56 -37.89
N VAL A 350 -18.03 14.51 -37.24
CA VAL A 350 -19.08 14.26 -36.25
C VAL A 350 -20.23 13.44 -36.84
N GLU A 351 -20.79 13.83 -37.99
CA GLU A 351 -21.93 13.13 -38.58
C GLU A 351 -21.62 11.69 -39.01
N GLN A 352 -20.40 11.46 -39.51
CA GLN A 352 -19.95 10.09 -39.82
C GLN A 352 -19.80 9.24 -38.54
N ALA A 353 -19.23 9.83 -37.48
CA ALA A 353 -19.09 9.18 -36.20
C ALA A 353 -20.47 8.86 -35.56
N LYS A 354 -21.40 9.81 -35.56
CA LYS A 354 -22.79 9.59 -35.09
C LYS A 354 -23.45 8.43 -35.82
N LYS A 355 -23.32 8.36 -37.16
CA LYS A 355 -23.87 7.27 -37.93
C LYS A 355 -23.30 5.92 -37.49
N ILE A 356 -21.94 5.78 -37.35
CA ILE A 356 -21.28 4.54 -36.94
C ILE A 356 -21.79 4.10 -35.56
N ILE A 357 -21.84 5.02 -34.59
CA ILE A 357 -22.28 4.67 -33.23
C ILE A 357 -23.74 4.25 -33.22
N LYS A 358 -24.63 4.98 -33.93
CA LYS A 358 -26.04 4.61 -34.02
C LYS A 358 -26.26 3.25 -34.68
N ASP A 359 -25.50 2.94 -35.70
CA ASP A 359 -25.55 1.63 -36.36
C ASP A 359 -25.10 0.49 -35.42
N LEU A 360 -24.00 0.70 -34.66
CA LEU A 360 -23.53 -0.26 -33.65
C LEU A 360 -24.56 -0.45 -32.53
N VAL A 361 -25.15 0.65 -32.03
CA VAL A 361 -26.18 0.61 -30.97
C VAL A 361 -27.38 -0.22 -31.42
N LYS A 362 -27.91 0.03 -32.62
CA LYS A 362 -29.05 -0.71 -33.18
C LYS A 362 -28.71 -2.17 -33.45
N LYS A 363 -27.52 -2.45 -34.02
CA LYS A 363 -27.08 -3.81 -34.39
C LYS A 363 -26.93 -4.70 -33.17
N HIS A 364 -26.38 -4.19 -32.07
CA HIS A 364 -26.01 -4.99 -30.90
C HIS A 364 -26.90 -4.72 -29.68
N ASN A 365 -27.92 -3.86 -29.80
CA ASN A 365 -28.79 -3.47 -28.70
C ASN A 365 -27.99 -2.92 -27.48
N VAL A 366 -27.07 -2.01 -27.75
CA VAL A 366 -26.21 -1.41 -26.71
C VAL A 366 -27.05 -0.68 -25.68
N GLN A 367 -26.76 -0.88 -24.41
CA GLN A 367 -27.51 -0.36 -23.27
C GLN A 367 -26.72 0.70 -22.49
N MET A 368 -25.39 0.68 -22.61
CA MET A 368 -24.51 1.61 -21.88
C MET A 368 -23.28 2.00 -22.68
N PHE A 369 -22.77 3.22 -22.39
CA PHE A 369 -21.47 3.66 -22.88
C PHE A 369 -20.48 3.76 -21.72
N ALA A 370 -19.26 3.26 -21.92
CA ALA A 370 -18.11 3.42 -21.07
C ALA A 370 -17.09 4.34 -21.75
N ILE A 371 -16.79 5.48 -21.19
CA ILE A 371 -15.89 6.48 -21.78
C ILE A 371 -14.62 6.56 -20.94
N GLY A 372 -13.45 6.36 -21.54
CA GLY A 372 -12.18 6.51 -20.86
C GLY A 372 -11.93 7.95 -20.41
N ASN A 373 -11.29 8.14 -19.26
CA ASN A 373 -11.05 9.46 -18.66
C ASN A 373 -9.72 10.11 -19.08
N GLY A 374 -9.11 9.69 -20.18
CA GLY A 374 -7.85 10.23 -20.66
C GLY A 374 -7.97 11.45 -21.55
N THR A 375 -6.99 11.60 -22.44
CA THR A 375 -6.93 12.72 -23.39
C THR A 375 -8.14 12.71 -24.32
N ALA A 376 -8.80 13.86 -24.53
CA ALA A 376 -10.04 14.02 -25.30
C ALA A 376 -11.30 13.36 -24.68
N SER A 377 -11.28 13.05 -23.38
CA SER A 377 -12.42 12.47 -22.68
C SER A 377 -13.64 13.41 -22.74
N HIS A 378 -13.43 14.70 -22.45
CA HIS A 378 -14.50 15.70 -22.43
C HIS A 378 -15.23 15.81 -23.77
N GLU A 379 -14.49 16.01 -24.85
CA GLU A 379 -15.07 16.14 -26.19
C GLU A 379 -15.78 14.85 -26.61
N THR A 380 -15.24 13.70 -26.19
CA THR A 380 -15.88 12.40 -26.43
C THR A 380 -17.15 12.23 -25.63
N GLU A 381 -17.20 12.75 -24.41
CA GLU A 381 -18.38 12.75 -23.54
C GLU A 381 -19.48 13.63 -24.09
N VAL A 382 -19.16 14.87 -24.53
CA VAL A 382 -20.09 15.76 -25.20
C VAL A 382 -20.68 15.08 -26.44
N PHE A 383 -19.82 14.52 -27.28
CA PHE A 383 -20.24 13.76 -28.46
C PHE A 383 -21.18 12.60 -28.11
N ALA A 384 -20.84 11.80 -27.11
CA ALA A 384 -21.63 10.66 -26.65
C ALA A 384 -23.03 11.11 -26.15
N CYS A 385 -23.11 12.20 -25.40
CA CYS A 385 -24.36 12.78 -24.93
C CYS A 385 -25.27 13.25 -26.08
N GLU A 386 -24.70 13.85 -27.10
CA GLU A 386 -25.46 14.21 -28.30
C GLU A 386 -26.09 12.98 -28.98
N VAL A 387 -25.27 11.92 -29.13
CA VAL A 387 -25.72 10.65 -29.70
C VAL A 387 -26.85 10.02 -28.88
N ILE A 388 -26.67 9.99 -27.53
CA ILE A 388 -27.66 9.45 -26.59
C ILE A 388 -28.98 10.22 -26.67
N LYS A 389 -28.96 11.57 -26.70
CA LYS A 389 -30.12 12.41 -26.87
C LYS A 389 -30.85 12.14 -28.20
N GLU A 390 -30.12 12.03 -29.29
CA GLU A 390 -30.67 11.73 -30.62
C GLU A 390 -31.28 10.33 -30.74
N LEU A 391 -30.71 9.34 -30.03
CA LEU A 391 -31.23 7.97 -30.01
C LEU A 391 -32.52 7.86 -29.17
N ASN A 392 -32.63 8.63 -28.10
CA ASN A 392 -33.77 8.66 -27.17
C ASN A 392 -34.28 7.26 -26.76
N CYS A 393 -33.35 6.33 -26.45
CA CYS A 393 -33.67 4.96 -26.15
C CYS A 393 -33.22 4.49 -24.74
N GLY A 394 -33.01 5.46 -23.81
CA GLY A 394 -32.70 5.18 -22.40
C GLY A 394 -31.25 4.68 -22.15
N ILE A 395 -30.34 4.90 -23.09
CA ILE A 395 -28.91 4.63 -22.90
C ILE A 395 -28.36 5.62 -21.88
N THR A 396 -27.52 5.12 -21.00
CA THR A 396 -26.75 5.91 -20.04
C THR A 396 -25.26 5.76 -20.30
N TYR A 397 -24.45 6.66 -19.76
CA TYR A 397 -23.00 6.53 -19.83
C TYR A 397 -22.33 6.70 -18.48
N MET A 398 -21.08 6.23 -18.41
CA MET A 398 -20.19 6.45 -17.28
C MET A 398 -18.78 6.70 -17.78
N VAL A 399 -18.09 7.67 -17.17
CA VAL A 399 -16.65 7.86 -17.36
C VAL A 399 -15.90 6.85 -16.50
N VAL A 400 -15.05 6.08 -17.14
CA VAL A 400 -14.30 4.96 -16.53
C VAL A 400 -12.84 5.31 -16.49
N SER A 401 -12.16 5.00 -15.36
CA SER A 401 -10.72 5.18 -15.27
C SER A 401 -9.98 4.30 -16.29
N GLU A 402 -9.18 4.90 -17.15
CA GLU A 402 -8.30 4.18 -18.09
C GLU A 402 -6.92 3.89 -17.53
N ALA A 403 -6.68 4.19 -16.24
CA ALA A 403 -5.40 3.92 -15.58
C ALA A 403 -4.94 2.48 -15.82
N GLY A 404 -3.71 2.32 -16.30
CA GLY A 404 -3.13 1.02 -16.68
C GLY A 404 -3.74 0.36 -17.92
N ALA A 405 -4.73 0.93 -18.62
CA ALA A 405 -5.30 0.34 -19.84
C ALA A 405 -4.26 0.22 -20.96
N SER A 406 -3.39 1.20 -21.10
CA SER A 406 -2.27 1.16 -22.04
C SER A 406 -1.23 0.08 -21.70
N VAL A 407 -1.01 -0.17 -20.41
CA VAL A 407 -0.12 -1.25 -19.95
C VAL A 407 -0.72 -2.61 -20.27
N TYR A 408 -2.01 -2.79 -19.98
CA TYR A 408 -2.73 -4.01 -20.36
C TYR A 408 -2.69 -4.24 -21.88
N SER A 409 -3.10 -3.26 -22.67
CA SER A 409 -3.24 -3.39 -24.12
C SER A 409 -1.93 -3.72 -24.83
N ALA A 410 -0.79 -3.25 -24.30
CA ALA A 410 0.56 -3.57 -24.80
C ALA A 410 1.11 -4.90 -24.23
N SER A 411 0.45 -5.55 -23.28
CA SER A 411 0.93 -6.75 -22.62
C SER A 411 0.87 -8.00 -23.52
N LYS A 412 1.71 -9.00 -23.20
CA LYS A 412 1.63 -10.32 -23.83
C LYS A 412 0.28 -11.01 -23.59
N LEU A 413 -0.35 -10.71 -22.46
CA LEU A 413 -1.67 -11.21 -22.10
C LEU A 413 -2.73 -10.71 -23.08
N ALA A 414 -2.81 -9.39 -23.27
CA ALA A 414 -3.76 -8.80 -24.22
C ALA A 414 -3.51 -9.23 -25.67
N ALA A 415 -2.22 -9.42 -26.04
CA ALA A 415 -1.86 -9.96 -27.36
C ALA A 415 -2.33 -11.40 -27.55
N LYS A 416 -2.33 -12.23 -26.51
CA LYS A 416 -2.86 -13.61 -26.53
C LYS A 416 -4.39 -13.63 -26.52
N GLU A 417 -5.02 -12.71 -25.77
CA GLU A 417 -6.48 -12.61 -25.65
C GLU A 417 -7.12 -12.08 -26.96
N PHE A 418 -6.44 -11.13 -27.61
CA PHE A 418 -6.90 -10.47 -28.85
C PHE A 418 -5.78 -10.38 -29.89
N PRO A 419 -5.39 -11.46 -30.50
CA PRO A 419 -4.31 -11.47 -31.51
C PRO A 419 -4.65 -10.66 -32.76
N GLU A 420 -5.95 -10.53 -33.08
CA GLU A 420 -6.47 -9.84 -34.28
C GLU A 420 -6.63 -8.31 -34.08
N TYR A 421 -6.57 -7.80 -32.83
CA TYR A 421 -6.76 -6.39 -32.56
C TYR A 421 -5.43 -5.68 -32.30
N ASP A 422 -5.34 -4.44 -32.75
CA ASP A 422 -4.23 -3.57 -32.40
C ASP A 422 -4.29 -3.12 -30.91
N VAL A 423 -3.20 -2.54 -30.44
CA VAL A 423 -3.08 -2.11 -29.03
C VAL A 423 -4.19 -1.16 -28.62
N SER A 424 -4.61 -0.25 -29.52
CA SER A 424 -5.62 0.77 -29.21
C SER A 424 -7.03 0.15 -29.09
N LEU A 425 -7.37 -0.81 -29.96
CA LEU A 425 -8.67 -1.50 -29.87
C LEU A 425 -8.78 -2.35 -28.61
N ARG A 426 -7.67 -2.97 -28.17
CA ARG A 426 -7.63 -3.73 -26.90
C ARG A 426 -7.91 -2.82 -25.70
N SER A 427 -7.47 -1.56 -25.76
CA SER A 427 -7.77 -0.57 -24.71
C SER A 427 -9.27 -0.27 -24.64
N ALA A 428 -9.94 -0.04 -25.75
CA ALA A 428 -11.39 0.19 -25.81
C ALA A 428 -12.20 -0.99 -25.26
N VAL A 429 -11.77 -2.23 -25.55
CA VAL A 429 -12.36 -3.44 -24.94
C VAL A 429 -12.20 -3.43 -23.43
N SER A 430 -11.00 -3.12 -22.93
CA SER A 430 -10.73 -3.04 -21.50
C SER A 430 -11.60 -1.98 -20.80
N ILE A 431 -11.77 -0.79 -21.41
CA ILE A 431 -12.65 0.28 -20.88
C ILE A 431 -14.10 -0.21 -20.77
N ALA A 432 -14.62 -0.89 -21.78
CA ALA A 432 -15.97 -1.46 -21.73
C ALA A 432 -16.15 -2.49 -20.60
N ARG A 433 -15.20 -3.41 -20.47
CA ARG A 433 -15.21 -4.46 -19.45
C ARG A 433 -15.02 -3.93 -18.02
N ARG A 434 -14.27 -2.83 -17.83
CA ARG A 434 -14.12 -2.18 -16.51
C ARG A 434 -15.42 -1.64 -15.97
N LEU A 435 -16.34 -1.21 -16.84
CA LEU A 435 -17.67 -0.82 -16.41
C LEU A 435 -18.50 -2.04 -15.98
N GLN A 436 -18.35 -3.17 -16.71
CA GLN A 436 -19.09 -4.39 -16.39
C GLN A 436 -18.59 -5.05 -15.09
N ASP A 437 -17.28 -5.20 -14.92
CA ASP A 437 -16.65 -5.70 -13.70
C ASP A 437 -15.21 -5.12 -13.55
N PRO A 438 -15.04 -4.07 -12.71
CA PRO A 438 -13.74 -3.47 -12.48
C PRO A 438 -12.70 -4.46 -11.94
N LEU A 439 -13.07 -5.31 -10.98
CA LEU A 439 -12.17 -6.26 -10.36
C LEU A 439 -11.65 -7.28 -11.39
N ALA A 440 -12.54 -7.91 -12.14
CA ALA A 440 -12.19 -8.94 -13.11
C ALA A 440 -11.25 -8.42 -14.21
N GLU A 441 -11.33 -7.14 -14.56
CA GLU A 441 -10.47 -6.54 -15.58
C GLU A 441 -9.16 -5.99 -14.99
N LEU A 442 -9.21 -5.31 -13.84
CA LEU A 442 -8.03 -4.69 -13.22
C LEU A 442 -7.00 -5.71 -12.68
N VAL A 443 -7.43 -6.91 -12.30
CA VAL A 443 -6.49 -7.98 -11.88
C VAL A 443 -5.56 -8.46 -13.00
N LYS A 444 -5.84 -8.11 -14.25
CA LYS A 444 -5.01 -8.42 -15.42
C LYS A 444 -3.76 -7.55 -15.54
N ILE A 445 -3.67 -6.49 -14.73
CA ILE A 445 -2.59 -5.49 -14.74
C ILE A 445 -1.81 -5.56 -13.44
N ASP A 446 -0.53 -5.18 -13.49
CA ASP A 446 0.24 -4.90 -12.28
C ASP A 446 -0.45 -3.77 -11.50
N PRO A 447 -0.83 -3.96 -10.23
CA PRO A 447 -1.52 -2.94 -9.45
C PRO A 447 -0.78 -1.59 -9.40
N LYS A 448 0.54 -1.60 -9.51
CA LYS A 448 1.36 -0.38 -9.60
C LYS A 448 1.07 0.47 -10.84
N ALA A 449 0.56 -0.12 -11.91
CA ALA A 449 0.19 0.60 -13.12
C ALA A 449 -1.17 1.32 -13.02
N ILE A 450 -1.93 1.08 -11.96
CA ILE A 450 -3.25 1.69 -11.76
C ILE A 450 -3.16 3.18 -11.39
N GLY A 451 -2.04 3.64 -10.79
CA GLY A 451 -1.82 5.07 -10.54
C GLY A 451 -2.69 5.65 -9.43
N VAL A 452 -2.66 5.04 -8.25
CA VAL A 452 -3.49 5.44 -7.08
C VAL A 452 -2.81 6.42 -6.11
N GLY A 453 -1.63 6.94 -6.44
CA GLY A 453 -0.89 7.84 -5.55
C GLY A 453 0.16 8.72 -6.21
N GLN A 454 0.35 9.93 -5.65
CA GLN A 454 1.19 10.98 -6.24
C GLN A 454 2.68 10.64 -6.26
N TYR A 455 3.20 9.95 -5.23
CA TYR A 455 4.63 9.61 -5.07
C TYR A 455 4.92 8.12 -5.31
N GLN A 456 4.01 7.42 -5.96
CA GLN A 456 4.04 5.97 -6.14
C GLN A 456 5.35 5.46 -6.78
N HIS A 457 5.95 6.22 -7.69
CA HIS A 457 7.19 5.85 -8.39
C HIS A 457 8.47 6.15 -7.61
N ASP A 458 8.38 6.90 -6.50
CA ASP A 458 9.54 7.28 -5.69
C ASP A 458 9.78 6.33 -4.51
N MET A 459 8.81 5.46 -4.23
CA MET A 459 8.83 4.54 -3.10
C MET A 459 9.60 3.26 -3.37
N PRO A 460 9.99 2.50 -2.32
CA PRO A 460 10.55 1.16 -2.45
C PRO A 460 9.57 0.22 -3.18
N GLN A 461 9.86 -0.09 -4.45
CA GLN A 461 8.94 -0.79 -5.34
C GLN A 461 8.57 -2.20 -4.87
N ASN A 462 9.46 -2.88 -4.16
CA ASN A 462 9.17 -4.21 -3.60
C ASN A 462 8.11 -4.14 -2.50
N ARG A 463 8.22 -3.17 -1.57
CA ARG A 463 7.24 -2.95 -0.49
C ARG A 463 5.88 -2.55 -1.05
N LEU A 464 5.88 -1.62 -2.00
CA LEU A 464 4.66 -1.20 -2.69
C LEU A 464 4.00 -2.37 -3.41
N SER A 465 4.75 -3.19 -4.17
CA SER A 465 4.20 -4.37 -4.83
C SER A 465 3.56 -5.33 -3.84
N SER A 466 4.26 -5.70 -2.77
CA SER A 466 3.75 -6.63 -1.76
C SER A 466 2.44 -6.13 -1.15
N ALA A 467 2.37 -4.85 -0.78
CA ALA A 467 1.17 -4.26 -0.20
C ALA A 467 -0.01 -4.27 -1.19
N LEU A 468 0.21 -3.82 -2.44
CA LEU A 468 -0.85 -3.77 -3.45
C LEU A 468 -1.30 -5.17 -3.91
N ASP A 469 -0.38 -6.13 -4.04
CA ASP A 469 -0.71 -7.53 -4.37
C ASP A 469 -1.57 -8.14 -3.25
N GLY A 470 -1.27 -7.85 -1.98
CA GLY A 470 -2.08 -8.26 -0.85
C GLY A 470 -3.51 -7.71 -0.93
N VAL A 471 -3.67 -6.44 -1.28
CA VAL A 471 -5.01 -5.84 -1.46
C VAL A 471 -5.79 -6.51 -2.59
N VAL A 472 -5.14 -6.80 -3.72
CA VAL A 472 -5.80 -7.51 -4.84
C VAL A 472 -6.27 -8.90 -4.39
N GLU A 473 -5.40 -9.63 -3.69
CA GLU A 473 -5.72 -10.95 -3.15
C GLU A 473 -6.92 -10.89 -2.19
N ASP A 474 -6.93 -9.93 -1.25
CA ASP A 474 -8.02 -9.76 -0.29
C ASP A 474 -9.34 -9.41 -0.98
N CYS A 475 -9.32 -8.49 -1.96
CA CYS A 475 -10.51 -8.12 -2.73
C CYS A 475 -11.10 -9.32 -3.47
N VAL A 476 -10.25 -10.09 -4.19
CA VAL A 476 -10.67 -11.26 -4.95
C VAL A 476 -11.27 -12.33 -4.04
N ASN A 477 -10.63 -12.64 -2.91
CA ASN A 477 -11.11 -13.64 -1.98
C ASN A 477 -12.36 -13.17 -1.19
N THR A 478 -12.51 -11.87 -0.97
CA THR A 478 -13.73 -11.31 -0.36
C THR A 478 -14.94 -11.42 -1.30
N VAL A 479 -14.76 -11.12 -2.58
CA VAL A 479 -15.83 -11.22 -3.60
C VAL A 479 -16.15 -12.67 -3.92
N GLY A 480 -15.13 -13.52 -3.96
CA GLY A 480 -15.23 -14.90 -4.45
C GLY A 480 -15.19 -14.96 -5.99
N VAL A 481 -14.86 -16.11 -6.51
CA VAL A 481 -14.55 -16.28 -7.95
C VAL A 481 -15.38 -17.43 -8.53
N ASP A 482 -16.13 -17.15 -9.58
CA ASP A 482 -16.84 -18.17 -10.32
C ASP A 482 -15.86 -19.02 -11.15
N LEU A 483 -15.88 -20.33 -10.91
CA LEU A 483 -14.94 -21.29 -11.51
C LEU A 483 -15.11 -21.44 -13.02
N ASN A 484 -16.34 -21.25 -13.50
CA ASN A 484 -16.71 -21.48 -14.90
C ASN A 484 -16.47 -20.25 -15.78
N THR A 485 -16.43 -19.05 -15.23
CA THR A 485 -16.30 -17.80 -16.01
C THR A 485 -14.96 -17.10 -15.82
N ALA A 486 -14.29 -17.31 -14.69
CA ALA A 486 -13.07 -16.59 -14.33
C ALA A 486 -11.91 -16.78 -15.31
N SER A 487 -11.13 -15.72 -15.51
CA SER A 487 -9.85 -15.77 -16.20
C SER A 487 -8.76 -16.43 -15.35
N ALA A 488 -7.70 -16.94 -15.97
CA ALA A 488 -6.54 -17.47 -15.25
C ALA A 488 -5.91 -16.43 -14.32
N GLN A 489 -5.92 -15.13 -14.70
CA GLN A 489 -5.40 -14.05 -13.90
C GLN A 489 -6.22 -13.83 -12.63
N LEU A 490 -7.54 -13.90 -12.73
CA LEU A 490 -8.43 -13.78 -11.57
C LEU A 490 -8.27 -15.01 -10.66
N LEU A 491 -8.25 -16.22 -11.22
CA LEU A 491 -8.02 -17.45 -10.48
C LEU A 491 -6.70 -17.47 -9.72
N ASN A 492 -5.62 -16.92 -10.32
CA ASN A 492 -4.29 -16.83 -9.67
C ASN A 492 -4.27 -15.92 -8.43
N ARG A 493 -5.30 -15.10 -8.20
CA ARG A 493 -5.46 -14.27 -7.00
C ARG A 493 -6.27 -14.96 -5.90
N VAL A 494 -6.80 -16.13 -6.17
CA VAL A 494 -7.49 -16.95 -5.18
C VAL A 494 -6.46 -17.62 -4.26
N ALA A 495 -6.71 -17.57 -2.96
CA ALA A 495 -5.88 -18.19 -1.94
C ALA A 495 -5.58 -19.66 -2.31
N GLY A 496 -4.33 -20.07 -2.24
CA GLY A 496 -3.90 -21.43 -2.55
C GLY A 496 -3.82 -21.79 -4.05
N VAL A 497 -4.18 -20.87 -4.97
CA VAL A 497 -4.14 -21.12 -6.43
C VAL A 497 -2.89 -20.46 -7.03
N SER A 498 -1.91 -21.26 -7.42
CA SER A 498 -0.73 -20.76 -8.15
C SER A 498 -1.07 -20.48 -9.63
N SER A 499 -0.19 -19.73 -10.31
CA SER A 499 -0.35 -19.43 -11.76
C SER A 499 -0.52 -20.68 -12.61
N LYS A 500 0.25 -21.76 -12.33
CA LYS A 500 0.12 -23.03 -13.05
C LYS A 500 -1.22 -23.71 -12.78
N ILE A 501 -1.69 -23.69 -11.53
CA ILE A 501 -3.01 -24.24 -11.17
C ILE A 501 -4.10 -23.46 -11.89
N ALA A 502 -4.02 -22.10 -11.90
CA ALA A 502 -4.99 -21.26 -12.61
C ALA A 502 -5.06 -21.57 -14.11
N ASP A 503 -3.91 -21.72 -14.78
CA ASP A 503 -3.86 -22.12 -16.19
C ASP A 503 -4.45 -23.53 -16.40
N ASN A 504 -4.17 -24.47 -15.50
CA ASN A 504 -4.70 -25.84 -15.56
C ASN A 504 -6.22 -25.87 -15.34
N ILE A 505 -6.78 -25.03 -14.48
CA ILE A 505 -8.24 -24.90 -14.30
C ILE A 505 -8.90 -24.47 -15.61
N VAL A 506 -8.36 -23.42 -16.24
CA VAL A 506 -8.90 -22.94 -17.54
C VAL A 506 -8.77 -23.99 -18.60
N LYS A 507 -7.63 -24.69 -18.69
CA LYS A 507 -7.43 -25.80 -19.63
C LYS A 507 -8.41 -26.95 -19.40
N TYR A 508 -8.57 -27.38 -18.13
CA TYR A 508 -9.51 -28.44 -17.78
C TYR A 508 -10.94 -28.08 -18.21
N ARG A 509 -11.38 -26.85 -17.98
CA ARG A 509 -12.68 -26.33 -18.39
C ARG A 509 -12.85 -26.35 -19.93
N GLN A 510 -11.79 -26.07 -20.70
CA GLN A 510 -11.82 -26.13 -22.16
C GLN A 510 -11.92 -27.56 -22.70
N GLU A 511 -11.28 -28.51 -22.01
CA GLU A 511 -11.21 -29.92 -22.44
C GLU A 511 -12.42 -30.75 -21.97
N HIS A 512 -12.97 -30.48 -20.78
CA HIS A 512 -14.01 -31.29 -20.12
C HIS A 512 -15.37 -30.57 -19.98
N GLY A 513 -15.43 -29.29 -20.36
CA GLY A 513 -16.63 -28.48 -20.17
C GLY A 513 -16.66 -27.79 -18.81
N ILE A 514 -17.84 -27.26 -18.45
CA ILE A 514 -18.04 -26.53 -17.19
C ILE A 514 -17.95 -27.48 -15.99
N PHE A 515 -17.41 -26.98 -14.87
CA PHE A 515 -17.45 -27.64 -13.58
C PHE A 515 -18.89 -27.70 -13.08
N LYS A 516 -19.31 -28.88 -12.60
CA LYS A 516 -20.65 -29.13 -12.08
C LYS A 516 -20.71 -29.19 -10.57
N SER A 517 -19.57 -29.22 -9.91
CA SER A 517 -19.43 -29.14 -8.45
C SER A 517 -18.06 -28.55 -8.09
N ARG A 518 -17.96 -28.06 -6.86
CA ARG A 518 -16.71 -27.54 -6.32
C ARG A 518 -15.65 -28.64 -6.18
N ASP A 519 -16.07 -29.87 -5.86
CA ASP A 519 -15.15 -31.00 -5.69
C ASP A 519 -14.48 -31.45 -7.00
N GLU A 520 -15.09 -31.18 -8.15
CA GLU A 520 -14.50 -31.51 -9.45
C GLU A 520 -13.15 -30.81 -9.70
N ILE A 521 -12.86 -29.71 -8.97
CA ILE A 521 -11.58 -29.02 -9.09
C ILE A 521 -10.39 -29.90 -8.64
N MET A 522 -10.64 -30.93 -7.81
CA MET A 522 -9.63 -31.91 -7.42
C MET A 522 -9.08 -32.73 -8.57
N ASN A 523 -9.79 -32.77 -9.71
CA ASN A 523 -9.35 -33.44 -10.93
C ASN A 523 -8.36 -32.58 -11.74
N VAL A 524 -8.16 -31.32 -11.35
CA VAL A 524 -7.23 -30.39 -12.02
C VAL A 524 -5.80 -30.75 -11.65
N SER A 525 -4.94 -30.89 -12.66
CA SER A 525 -3.54 -31.21 -12.48
C SER A 525 -2.85 -30.18 -11.57
N MET A 526 -2.01 -30.67 -10.65
CA MET A 526 -1.25 -29.92 -9.65
C MET A 526 -2.10 -29.30 -8.48
N LEU A 527 -3.41 -29.48 -8.47
CA LEU A 527 -4.24 -29.06 -7.35
C LEU A 527 -4.38 -30.22 -6.35
N GLY A 528 -3.55 -30.20 -5.29
CA GLY A 528 -3.58 -31.20 -4.23
C GLY A 528 -4.53 -30.83 -3.09
N PRO A 529 -4.72 -31.75 -2.10
CA PRO A 529 -5.64 -31.54 -0.97
C PRO A 529 -5.40 -30.23 -0.20
N LYS A 530 -4.14 -29.85 0.03
CA LYS A 530 -3.82 -28.59 0.74
C LYS A 530 -4.22 -27.36 -0.09
N ALA A 531 -4.00 -27.37 -1.41
CA ALA A 531 -4.44 -26.26 -2.26
C ALA A 531 -5.98 -26.20 -2.33
N PHE A 532 -6.66 -27.34 -2.39
CA PHE A 532 -8.12 -27.41 -2.31
C PHE A 532 -8.65 -26.80 -1.01
N GLU A 533 -8.10 -27.21 0.14
CA GLU A 533 -8.47 -26.64 1.44
C GLU A 533 -8.35 -25.10 1.43
N GLN A 534 -7.28 -24.57 0.88
CA GLN A 534 -7.05 -23.12 0.85
C GLN A 534 -7.99 -22.36 -0.09
N CYS A 535 -8.35 -22.94 -1.24
CA CYS A 535 -9.10 -22.23 -2.29
C CYS A 535 -10.60 -22.52 -2.32
N ALA A 536 -11.04 -23.68 -1.84
CA ALA A 536 -12.39 -24.17 -2.11
C ALA A 536 -13.50 -23.21 -1.64
N GLY A 537 -13.33 -22.58 -0.49
CA GLY A 537 -14.32 -21.63 0.05
C GLY A 537 -14.45 -20.33 -0.75
N PHE A 538 -13.44 -19.97 -1.53
CA PHE A 538 -13.40 -18.75 -2.36
C PHE A 538 -13.85 -18.99 -3.80
N LEU A 539 -13.95 -20.25 -4.22
CA LEU A 539 -14.41 -20.63 -5.55
C LEU A 539 -15.90 -20.97 -5.51
N ARG A 540 -16.63 -20.51 -6.53
CA ARG A 540 -18.07 -20.72 -6.67
C ARG A 540 -18.38 -21.48 -7.93
N VAL A 541 -19.45 -22.29 -7.90
CA VAL A 541 -19.98 -23.04 -9.05
C VAL A 541 -21.48 -22.85 -9.07
N SER A 542 -21.95 -21.83 -9.78
CA SER A 542 -23.37 -21.45 -9.83
C SER A 542 -24.25 -22.53 -10.47
N GLU A 543 -23.69 -23.36 -11.36
CA GLU A 543 -24.38 -24.47 -12.03
C GLU A 543 -24.42 -25.76 -11.21
N SER A 544 -23.85 -25.75 -9.98
CA SER A 544 -23.83 -26.95 -9.14
C SER A 544 -25.23 -27.34 -8.67
N LYS A 545 -25.46 -28.66 -8.59
CA LYS A 545 -26.66 -29.20 -7.93
C LYS A 545 -26.65 -28.93 -6.43
N ASN A 546 -25.46 -28.90 -5.80
CA ASN A 546 -25.29 -28.54 -4.41
C ASN A 546 -25.29 -27.02 -4.27
N VAL A 547 -26.35 -26.47 -3.70
CA VAL A 547 -26.48 -25.00 -3.51
C VAL A 547 -25.34 -24.38 -2.73
N LEU A 548 -24.68 -25.15 -1.84
CA LEU A 548 -23.57 -24.66 -1.03
C LEU A 548 -22.32 -24.35 -1.85
N ASP A 549 -22.18 -24.92 -3.06
CA ASP A 549 -21.08 -24.64 -3.96
C ASP A 549 -21.14 -23.23 -4.56
N ASP A 550 -22.31 -22.58 -4.51
CA ASP A 550 -22.50 -21.18 -4.90
C ASP A 550 -22.48 -20.21 -3.71
N THR A 551 -21.93 -20.63 -2.59
CA THR A 551 -21.80 -19.82 -1.38
C THR A 551 -20.34 -19.70 -0.95
N ALA A 552 -19.99 -18.82 -0.03
CA ALA A 552 -18.67 -18.79 0.61
C ALA A 552 -18.57 -19.76 1.82
N VAL A 553 -19.51 -20.68 1.99
CA VAL A 553 -19.40 -21.74 2.99
C VAL A 553 -18.29 -22.70 2.58
N HIS A 554 -17.35 -22.95 3.48
CA HIS A 554 -16.25 -23.88 3.20
C HIS A 554 -16.74 -25.33 3.19
N PRO A 555 -16.22 -26.22 2.32
CA PRO A 555 -16.62 -27.63 2.27
C PRO A 555 -16.54 -28.36 3.62
N GLU A 556 -15.58 -28.04 4.47
CA GLU A 556 -15.48 -28.58 5.85
C GLU A 556 -16.74 -28.34 6.68
N SER A 557 -17.48 -27.27 6.40
CA SER A 557 -18.68 -26.87 7.13
C SER A 557 -19.97 -27.35 6.46
N TYR A 558 -19.93 -28.11 5.37
CA TYR A 558 -21.11 -28.55 4.65
C TYR A 558 -22.03 -29.44 5.51
N ASP A 559 -21.46 -30.38 6.25
CA ASP A 559 -22.25 -31.26 7.12
C ASP A 559 -22.99 -30.49 8.22
N ALA A 560 -22.31 -29.53 8.85
CA ALA A 560 -22.93 -28.67 9.86
C ALA A 560 -24.05 -27.80 9.25
N THR A 561 -23.78 -27.22 8.04
CA THR A 561 -24.77 -26.43 7.32
C THR A 561 -25.98 -27.27 6.91
N ARG A 562 -25.80 -28.49 6.41
CA ARG A 562 -26.90 -29.41 6.08
C ARG A 562 -27.73 -29.79 7.31
N LYS A 563 -27.09 -30.01 8.46
CA LYS A 563 -27.79 -30.23 9.72
C LYS A 563 -28.63 -28.99 10.11
N LEU A 564 -28.07 -27.80 9.99
CA LEU A 564 -28.77 -26.54 10.27
C LEU A 564 -30.01 -26.38 9.39
N LEU A 565 -29.86 -26.52 8.07
CA LEU A 565 -30.98 -26.42 7.10
C LEU A 565 -32.08 -27.42 7.42
N LYS A 566 -31.72 -28.68 7.80
CA LYS A 566 -32.66 -29.70 8.18
C LYS A 566 -33.43 -29.36 9.47
N LEU A 567 -32.74 -28.82 10.49
CA LEU A 567 -33.39 -28.36 11.74
C LEU A 567 -34.38 -27.23 11.48
N CYS A 568 -34.11 -26.38 10.50
CA CYS A 568 -34.99 -25.28 10.12
C CYS A 568 -36.05 -25.68 9.08
N SER A 569 -36.06 -26.92 8.60
CA SER A 569 -36.93 -27.41 7.51
C SER A 569 -36.78 -26.58 6.21
N VAL A 570 -35.58 -26.11 5.90
CA VAL A 570 -35.24 -25.32 4.73
C VAL A 570 -34.61 -26.24 3.68
N THR A 571 -35.12 -26.18 2.46
CA THR A 571 -34.67 -26.98 1.31
C THR A 571 -33.60 -26.23 0.49
N ASP A 572 -32.92 -26.94 -0.41
CA ASP A 572 -31.96 -26.31 -1.35
C ASP A 572 -32.63 -25.27 -2.25
N GLU A 573 -33.92 -25.51 -2.61
CA GLU A 573 -34.70 -24.55 -3.42
C GLU A 573 -35.02 -23.28 -2.65
N ASP A 574 -35.32 -23.40 -1.34
CA ASP A 574 -35.52 -22.25 -0.46
C ASP A 574 -34.24 -21.42 -0.33
N VAL A 575 -33.08 -22.08 -0.27
CA VAL A 575 -31.78 -21.38 -0.27
C VAL A 575 -31.55 -20.68 -1.62
N ARG A 576 -31.80 -21.35 -2.76
CA ARG A 576 -31.65 -20.72 -4.09
C ARG A 576 -32.55 -19.52 -4.29
N SER A 577 -33.76 -19.58 -3.77
CA SER A 577 -34.72 -18.47 -3.86
C SER A 577 -34.55 -17.39 -2.79
N GLY A 578 -33.58 -17.56 -1.87
CA GLY A 578 -33.37 -16.66 -0.74
C GLY A 578 -34.43 -16.71 0.35
N ASN A 579 -35.30 -17.73 0.35
CA ASN A 579 -36.39 -17.91 1.34
C ASN A 579 -35.88 -18.62 2.60
N VAL A 580 -34.94 -18.04 3.30
CA VAL A 580 -34.24 -18.63 4.46
C VAL A 580 -34.49 -17.89 5.79
N SER A 581 -35.55 -17.11 5.88
CA SER A 581 -35.91 -16.36 7.11
C SER A 581 -36.05 -17.27 8.34
N ALA A 582 -36.52 -18.52 8.14
CA ALA A 582 -36.62 -19.51 9.18
C ALA A 582 -35.28 -19.84 9.87
N VAL A 583 -34.18 -19.81 9.12
CA VAL A 583 -32.82 -20.04 9.67
C VAL A 583 -32.47 -18.96 10.68
N LYS A 584 -32.67 -17.69 10.29
CA LYS A 584 -32.36 -16.55 11.14
C LYS A 584 -33.19 -16.57 12.41
N GLN A 585 -34.49 -16.82 12.29
CA GLN A 585 -35.41 -16.95 13.44
C GLN A 585 -35.00 -18.10 14.36
N TYR A 586 -34.63 -19.25 13.81
CA TYR A 586 -34.18 -20.40 14.59
C TYR A 586 -32.89 -20.11 15.36
N VAL A 587 -31.89 -19.47 14.70
CA VAL A 587 -30.64 -19.06 15.35
C VAL A 587 -30.90 -18.07 16.48
N GLU A 588 -31.79 -17.09 16.28
CA GLU A 588 -32.20 -16.12 17.31
C GLU A 588 -32.93 -16.76 18.48
N THR A 589 -33.76 -17.79 18.21
CA THR A 589 -34.57 -18.47 19.23
C THR A 589 -33.72 -19.41 20.10
N VAL A 590 -32.84 -20.19 19.49
CA VAL A 590 -31.98 -21.17 20.18
C VAL A 590 -30.76 -20.51 20.82
N GLY A 591 -30.30 -19.42 20.22
CA GLY A 591 -29.06 -18.71 20.56
C GLY A 591 -27.84 -19.29 19.86
N THR A 592 -26.96 -18.40 19.40
CA THR A 592 -25.77 -18.77 18.60
C THR A 592 -24.86 -19.75 19.32
N SER A 593 -24.58 -19.53 20.61
CA SER A 593 -23.64 -20.35 21.37
C SER A 593 -24.16 -21.79 21.59
N ALA A 594 -25.45 -21.94 21.88
CA ALA A 594 -26.05 -23.25 22.07
C ALA A 594 -26.12 -24.06 20.76
N LEU A 595 -26.48 -23.37 19.66
CA LEU A 595 -26.60 -23.99 18.35
C LEU A 595 -25.23 -24.34 17.75
N ALA A 596 -24.21 -23.49 17.94
CA ALA A 596 -22.85 -23.78 17.53
C ALA A 596 -22.30 -25.06 18.17
N LYS A 597 -22.51 -25.23 19.47
CA LYS A 597 -22.17 -26.47 20.20
C LYS A 597 -22.92 -27.69 19.67
N GLN A 598 -24.22 -27.55 19.35
CA GLN A 598 -25.06 -28.64 18.80
C GLN A 598 -24.58 -29.07 17.41
N LEU A 599 -24.05 -28.14 16.63
CA LEU A 599 -23.57 -28.38 15.27
C LEU A 599 -22.06 -28.72 15.21
N ASP A 600 -21.38 -28.72 16.36
CA ASP A 600 -19.92 -28.96 16.49
C ASP A 600 -19.08 -28.01 15.65
N ILE A 601 -19.44 -26.71 15.66
CA ILE A 601 -18.72 -25.62 14.98
C ILE A 601 -18.58 -24.42 15.92
N GLY A 602 -17.69 -23.48 15.56
CA GLY A 602 -17.54 -22.22 16.29
C GLY A 602 -18.72 -21.24 16.06
N GLU A 603 -18.94 -20.34 17.01
CA GLU A 603 -19.95 -19.28 16.86
C GLU A 603 -19.69 -18.37 15.65
N PRO A 604 -18.43 -17.91 15.38
CA PRO A 604 -18.12 -17.13 14.18
C PRO A 604 -18.48 -17.87 12.88
N THR A 605 -18.17 -19.16 12.80
CA THR A 605 -18.51 -20.00 11.64
C THR A 605 -20.03 -20.14 11.47
N LEU A 606 -20.79 -20.32 12.54
CA LEU A 606 -22.25 -20.36 12.47
C LEU A 606 -22.84 -19.03 11.95
N ILE A 607 -22.32 -17.90 12.44
CA ILE A 607 -22.74 -16.57 11.98
C ILE A 607 -22.46 -16.39 10.49
N ASP A 608 -21.27 -16.79 10.04
CA ASP A 608 -20.89 -16.70 8.63
C ASP A 608 -21.77 -17.60 7.76
N ILE A 609 -21.99 -18.86 8.15
CA ILE A 609 -22.91 -19.79 7.44
C ILE A 609 -24.29 -19.15 7.31
N THR A 610 -24.84 -18.60 8.40
CA THR A 610 -26.19 -18.00 8.39
C THR A 610 -26.29 -16.83 7.44
N LYS A 611 -25.25 -16.02 7.34
CA LYS A 611 -25.17 -14.89 6.39
C LYS A 611 -25.06 -15.37 4.95
N GLU A 612 -24.24 -16.38 4.69
CA GLU A 612 -23.97 -16.88 3.34
C GLU A 612 -25.16 -17.60 2.72
N ILE A 613 -25.86 -18.43 3.49
CA ILE A 613 -27.07 -19.13 3.00
C ILE A 613 -28.25 -18.17 2.79
N ALA A 614 -28.25 -17.01 3.45
CA ALA A 614 -29.29 -16.00 3.25
C ALA A 614 -29.24 -15.35 1.85
N LYS A 615 -28.08 -15.36 1.21
CA LYS A 615 -27.87 -14.76 -0.11
C LYS A 615 -26.84 -15.59 -0.90
N PRO A 616 -27.21 -16.77 -1.45
CA PRO A 616 -26.30 -17.54 -2.28
C PRO A 616 -25.88 -16.74 -3.51
N GLY A 617 -24.67 -16.92 -4.00
CA GLY A 617 -24.12 -16.14 -5.10
C GLY A 617 -23.90 -14.64 -4.80
N ARG A 618 -23.97 -14.24 -3.52
CA ARG A 618 -23.79 -12.85 -3.11
C ARG A 618 -22.47 -12.29 -3.54
N ASP A 619 -22.51 -11.15 -4.20
CA ASP A 619 -21.37 -10.27 -4.38
C ASP A 619 -21.45 -9.14 -3.34
N PRO A 620 -20.47 -9.00 -2.44
CA PRO A 620 -20.52 -7.96 -1.40
C PRO A 620 -20.55 -6.54 -2.00
N ARG A 621 -20.14 -6.37 -3.24
CA ARG A 621 -20.19 -5.08 -3.97
C ARG A 621 -21.61 -4.66 -4.34
N ASP A 622 -22.57 -5.59 -4.41
CA ASP A 622 -23.98 -5.29 -4.71
C ASP A 622 -24.69 -4.50 -3.57
N GLU A 623 -24.08 -4.47 -2.37
CA GLU A 623 -24.59 -3.69 -1.23
C GLU A 623 -24.06 -2.26 -1.19
N LEU A 624 -23.09 -1.94 -2.03
CA LEU A 624 -22.55 -0.60 -2.17
C LEU A 624 -23.50 0.28 -3.03
N PRO A 625 -23.44 1.62 -2.89
CA PRO A 625 -24.22 2.50 -3.73
C PRO A 625 -23.96 2.23 -5.21
N ALA A 626 -25.02 2.12 -6.01
CA ALA A 626 -24.88 1.91 -7.45
C ALA A 626 -24.08 3.06 -8.10
N PRO A 627 -23.28 2.79 -9.14
CA PRO A 627 -22.53 3.81 -9.85
C PRO A 627 -23.45 4.91 -10.40
N MET A 628 -22.98 6.16 -10.36
CA MET A 628 -23.75 7.28 -10.91
C MET A 628 -23.71 7.24 -12.45
N LEU A 629 -24.81 6.82 -13.05
CA LEU A 629 -24.99 6.82 -14.50
C LEU A 629 -25.53 8.18 -14.95
N ARG A 630 -24.98 8.70 -16.06
CA ARG A 630 -25.27 10.05 -16.57
C ARG A 630 -25.98 10.00 -17.92
N THR A 631 -26.68 11.07 -18.22
CA THR A 631 -27.34 11.32 -19.52
C THR A 631 -26.95 12.67 -20.12
N ASP A 632 -26.27 13.53 -19.34
CA ASP A 632 -25.90 14.90 -19.71
C ASP A 632 -24.49 15.27 -19.20
N VAL A 633 -23.91 16.30 -19.78
CA VAL A 633 -22.59 16.86 -19.40
C VAL A 633 -22.81 18.20 -18.74
N MET A 634 -22.00 18.49 -17.73
CA MET A 634 -21.94 19.77 -17.06
C MET A 634 -20.50 20.32 -17.16
N ASP A 635 -20.37 21.61 -17.49
CA ASP A 635 -19.07 22.27 -17.58
C ASP A 635 -18.73 23.04 -16.30
N ILE A 636 -17.43 23.35 -16.11
CA ILE A 636 -16.97 24.13 -14.95
C ILE A 636 -17.61 25.53 -14.91
N GLU A 637 -17.96 26.08 -16.06
CA GLU A 637 -18.66 27.38 -16.23
C GLU A 637 -20.12 27.36 -15.77
N ASP A 638 -20.74 26.17 -15.71
CA ASP A 638 -22.11 25.98 -15.24
C ASP A 638 -22.18 25.99 -13.71
N LEU A 639 -21.05 25.82 -13.03
CA LEU A 639 -20.97 25.75 -11.57
C LEU A 639 -21.14 27.14 -10.94
N LYS A 640 -22.07 27.23 -9.99
CA LYS A 640 -22.30 28.43 -9.18
C LYS A 640 -22.00 28.17 -7.72
N VAL A 641 -21.40 29.14 -7.05
CA VAL A 641 -21.17 29.08 -5.62
C VAL A 641 -22.51 28.88 -4.88
N GLY A 642 -22.55 27.95 -3.96
CA GLY A 642 -23.76 27.53 -3.24
C GLY A 642 -24.55 26.40 -3.92
N MET A 643 -24.19 25.98 -5.14
CA MET A 643 -24.83 24.88 -5.83
C MET A 643 -24.60 23.55 -5.11
N GLU A 644 -25.67 22.80 -4.86
CA GLU A 644 -25.65 21.46 -4.30
C GLU A 644 -25.48 20.43 -5.41
N LEU A 645 -24.50 19.56 -5.28
CA LEU A 645 -24.18 18.52 -6.25
C LEU A 645 -23.96 17.18 -5.56
N LYS A 646 -24.24 16.10 -6.25
CA LYS A 646 -23.76 14.78 -5.89
C LYS A 646 -22.46 14.50 -6.62
N GLY A 647 -21.44 14.06 -5.91
CA GLY A 647 -20.15 13.71 -6.49
C GLY A 647 -19.65 12.38 -5.99
N THR A 648 -18.71 11.79 -6.74
CA THR A 648 -18.02 10.57 -6.37
C THR A 648 -16.61 10.90 -5.90
N VAL A 649 -16.21 10.43 -4.75
CA VAL A 649 -14.86 10.59 -4.22
C VAL A 649 -13.87 9.81 -5.11
N ARG A 650 -12.94 10.54 -5.75
CA ARG A 650 -11.93 9.96 -6.66
C ARG A 650 -10.63 9.62 -5.97
N ASN A 651 -10.23 10.45 -5.02
CA ASN A 651 -8.99 10.27 -4.29
C ASN A 651 -9.11 10.89 -2.90
N VAL A 652 -8.49 10.25 -1.91
CA VAL A 652 -8.40 10.74 -0.53
C VAL A 652 -6.94 10.93 -0.18
N ILE A 653 -6.60 12.12 0.29
CA ILE A 653 -5.24 12.53 0.63
C ILE A 653 -5.22 13.19 2.01
N ASP A 654 -4.03 13.40 2.58
CA ASP A 654 -3.88 13.90 3.96
C ASP A 654 -4.63 15.20 4.27
N PHE A 655 -4.76 16.09 3.30
CA PHE A 655 -5.38 17.41 3.49
C PHE A 655 -6.80 17.53 2.94
N GLY A 656 -7.38 16.46 2.38
CA GLY A 656 -8.74 16.50 1.85
C GLY A 656 -9.09 15.35 0.93
N ALA A 657 -10.17 15.51 0.19
CA ALA A 657 -10.63 14.56 -0.81
C ALA A 657 -10.92 15.24 -2.14
N PHE A 658 -10.56 14.60 -3.23
CA PHE A 658 -10.97 15.01 -4.58
C PHE A 658 -12.27 14.33 -4.95
N VAL A 659 -13.24 15.13 -5.37
CA VAL A 659 -14.60 14.68 -5.67
C VAL A 659 -14.96 15.06 -7.12
N ASP A 660 -15.30 14.05 -7.91
CA ASP A 660 -15.85 14.22 -9.25
C ASP A 660 -17.35 14.59 -9.14
N VAL A 661 -17.67 15.83 -9.46
CA VAL A 661 -19.04 16.35 -9.44
C VAL A 661 -19.69 16.37 -10.84
N GLY A 662 -19.05 15.74 -11.82
CA GLY A 662 -19.59 15.66 -13.19
C GLY A 662 -19.10 16.73 -14.14
N VAL A 663 -18.19 17.58 -13.68
CA VAL A 663 -17.39 18.48 -14.53
C VAL A 663 -15.99 17.88 -14.67
N HIS A 664 -15.27 18.15 -15.77
CA HIS A 664 -13.99 17.49 -16.10
C HIS A 664 -12.82 17.79 -15.17
N GLN A 665 -13.08 18.46 -14.06
CA GLN A 665 -12.11 18.79 -13.05
C GLN A 665 -12.64 18.32 -11.70
N ASP A 666 -11.87 17.51 -11.00
CA ASP A 666 -12.20 17.12 -9.63
C ASP A 666 -12.17 18.34 -8.71
N GLY A 667 -13.20 18.48 -7.91
CA GLY A 667 -13.27 19.51 -6.88
C GLY A 667 -12.58 19.02 -5.60
N LEU A 668 -11.90 19.93 -4.90
CA LEU A 668 -11.25 19.64 -3.62
C LEU A 668 -12.20 19.94 -2.47
N VAL A 669 -12.50 18.93 -1.66
CA VAL A 669 -13.06 19.08 -0.31
C VAL A 669 -11.92 19.07 0.67
N HIS A 670 -11.51 20.23 1.20
CA HIS A 670 -10.46 20.31 2.21
C HIS A 670 -10.88 19.60 3.50
N ILE A 671 -9.95 19.05 4.28
CA ILE A 671 -10.25 18.30 5.52
C ILE A 671 -11.16 19.08 6.48
N SER A 672 -11.00 20.39 6.58
CA SER A 672 -11.87 21.27 7.39
C SER A 672 -13.30 21.41 6.86
N GLN A 673 -13.58 20.99 5.63
CA GLN A 673 -14.87 21.08 4.96
C GLN A 673 -15.60 19.73 4.86
N ILE A 674 -15.03 18.65 5.39
CA ILE A 674 -15.61 17.30 5.34
C ILE A 674 -16.70 17.16 6.42
N THR A 675 -16.39 17.49 7.67
CA THR A 675 -17.31 17.35 8.81
C THR A 675 -17.07 18.44 9.86
N ASP A 676 -18.08 18.71 10.69
CA ASP A 676 -17.96 19.66 11.80
C ASP A 676 -17.17 19.12 12.98
N LYS A 677 -16.97 17.79 13.06
CA LYS A 677 -16.13 17.17 14.08
C LYS A 677 -14.67 17.21 13.64
N TYR A 678 -13.76 17.38 14.58
CA TYR A 678 -12.34 17.25 14.31
C TYR A 678 -12.03 15.81 13.87
N ILE A 679 -11.42 15.65 12.71
CA ILE A 679 -10.90 14.39 12.19
C ILE A 679 -9.39 14.52 11.98
N LYS A 680 -8.67 13.47 12.28
CA LYS A 680 -7.22 13.45 12.12
C LYS A 680 -6.82 13.22 10.65
N HIS A 681 -7.63 12.42 9.95
CA HIS A 681 -7.39 12.06 8.56
C HIS A 681 -8.70 12.06 7.77
N PRO A 682 -8.73 12.54 6.51
CA PRO A 682 -9.94 12.46 5.68
C PRO A 682 -10.47 11.03 5.49
N SER A 683 -9.59 10.02 5.44
CA SER A 683 -9.95 8.60 5.35
C SER A 683 -10.72 8.05 6.56
N ASP A 684 -10.76 8.78 7.67
CA ASP A 684 -11.60 8.42 8.82
C ASP A 684 -13.11 8.54 8.52
N VAL A 685 -13.45 9.34 7.49
CA VAL A 685 -14.84 9.68 7.13
C VAL A 685 -15.18 9.36 5.68
N LEU A 686 -14.21 9.47 4.76
CA LEU A 686 -14.41 9.35 3.33
C LEU A 686 -13.56 8.23 2.73
N LYS A 687 -14.14 7.55 1.76
CA LYS A 687 -13.47 6.50 0.98
C LYS A 687 -13.59 6.80 -0.51
N VAL A 688 -12.60 6.35 -1.28
CA VAL A 688 -12.67 6.42 -2.75
C VAL A 688 -13.88 5.63 -3.25
N GLY A 689 -14.67 6.22 -4.13
CA GLY A 689 -15.92 5.63 -4.61
C GLY A 689 -17.17 6.03 -3.82
N ASP A 690 -17.03 6.67 -2.65
CA ASP A 690 -18.19 7.18 -1.92
C ASP A 690 -18.96 8.23 -2.74
N ILE A 691 -20.28 8.15 -2.71
CA ILE A 691 -21.17 9.17 -3.28
C ILE A 691 -21.51 10.15 -2.18
N VAL A 692 -21.06 11.39 -2.34
CA VAL A 692 -21.22 12.45 -1.35
C VAL A 692 -22.02 13.62 -1.91
N THR A 693 -22.79 14.28 -1.03
CA THR A 693 -23.40 15.56 -1.36
C THR A 693 -22.42 16.66 -0.99
N VAL A 694 -22.13 17.53 -1.95
CA VAL A 694 -21.20 18.65 -1.80
C VAL A 694 -21.82 19.95 -2.28
N TRP A 695 -21.36 21.05 -1.69
CA TRP A 695 -21.71 22.41 -2.09
C TRP A 695 -20.48 23.10 -2.67
N VAL A 696 -20.67 23.78 -3.79
CA VAL A 696 -19.62 24.57 -4.43
C VAL A 696 -19.33 25.80 -3.57
N ILE A 697 -18.09 25.95 -3.10
CA ILE A 697 -17.65 27.10 -2.30
C ILE A 697 -16.81 28.10 -3.10
N SER A 698 -16.13 27.64 -4.13
CA SER A 698 -15.36 28.49 -5.05
C SER A 698 -15.18 27.82 -6.41
N VAL A 699 -15.17 28.62 -7.46
CA VAL A 699 -14.84 28.18 -8.82
C VAL A 699 -13.83 29.16 -9.40
N ASP A 700 -12.69 28.67 -9.83
CA ASP A 700 -11.65 29.41 -10.54
C ASP A 700 -11.50 28.77 -11.93
N VAL A 701 -12.21 29.33 -12.92
CA VAL A 701 -12.26 28.81 -14.28
C VAL A 701 -10.88 28.85 -14.94
N ASP A 702 -10.12 29.95 -14.73
CA ASP A 702 -8.82 30.16 -15.34
C ASP A 702 -7.78 29.12 -14.84
N LYS A 703 -7.81 28.82 -13.56
CA LYS A 703 -6.92 27.83 -12.93
C LYS A 703 -7.51 26.43 -12.90
N LYS A 704 -8.72 26.26 -13.42
CA LYS A 704 -9.47 24.99 -13.38
C LYS A 704 -9.51 24.39 -11.96
N ARG A 705 -9.86 25.20 -10.97
CA ARG A 705 -9.96 24.77 -9.57
C ARG A 705 -11.38 24.95 -9.04
N ILE A 706 -11.87 23.91 -8.37
CA ILE A 706 -13.19 23.88 -7.76
C ILE A 706 -13.00 23.58 -6.27
N GLY A 707 -13.43 24.50 -5.42
CA GLY A 707 -13.51 24.29 -3.98
C GLY A 707 -14.90 23.77 -3.62
N LEU A 708 -14.93 22.68 -2.87
CA LEU A 708 -16.16 22.02 -2.44
C LEU A 708 -16.22 21.92 -0.91
N SER A 709 -17.43 21.84 -0.38
CA SER A 709 -17.71 21.60 1.03
C SER A 709 -18.77 20.52 1.17
N MET A 710 -18.60 19.60 2.10
CA MET A 710 -19.65 18.67 2.54
C MET A 710 -20.52 19.26 3.64
N LYS A 711 -20.17 20.46 4.12
CA LYS A 711 -20.95 21.20 5.09
C LYS A 711 -21.94 22.07 4.34
N LYS A 712 -23.22 21.95 4.67
CA LYS A 712 -24.25 22.82 4.10
C LYS A 712 -23.89 24.28 4.41
N PRO A 713 -23.85 25.17 3.41
CA PRO A 713 -23.64 26.60 3.66
C PRO A 713 -24.65 27.09 4.68
N LYS A 714 -24.19 27.83 5.67
CA LYS A 714 -25.11 28.55 6.58
C LYS A 714 -25.72 29.68 5.77
N GLU A 715 -27.05 29.75 5.75
CA GLU A 715 -27.82 30.85 5.15
C GLU A 715 -27.41 32.20 5.73
#